data_93ad78e1365ae4edad434cccf86f39f3
#
_entry.id   93ad78e1365ae4edad434cccf86f39f3
#
_cell.length_a   1.000
_cell.length_b   1.000
_cell.length_c   1.000
_cell.angle_alpha   90.00
_cell.angle_beta   90.00
_cell.angle_gamma   90.00
#
_symmetry.space_group_name_H-M   'P 1'
#
loop_
_entity.id
_entity.type
_entity.pdbx_description
1 polymer ?
#
loop_
_entity_poly.entity_id
_entity_poly.type
_entity_poly.pdbx_seq_one_letter_code
_entity_poly.pdbx_strand_id
1 'polypeptide(L)'
;MRFLIFIYGEKYGKRFLLSEDANQKCRIILTKDEFSIEQTMFLELEYIMQEWYIKETAYYKVSKKQFFQTEKVEENQAAFYKLNTGRKYILKIGEKNISIQCIYCKYDWSTYRTYRLKVCRIIKQSNKVFLTGDDSEQIPCVNILNKNGQWFLNNYGIEPVYINGDFIKENKKLSYGDIIYFFGRIFLFFDDFIAVEQTEEEMNVFCLEEIKVNEFIQDKGIIAPMLKESFHRAPRIMEHLEKLTLQIENPPILGMFGMEEQRSVFMDIGAVLSMMFPMLGMNVFLIYGMRTEGNQAGTYVYSGIFMVVMSVMCSLLWIMISRQYEKRQRKERADRKKNAYRRYLNKKSMQIKEQYEKTYKVLQSRYLCADRYVDNSLLFLYLWNRNPYHEDFLKYRVGTGNMRFPMEIKFVGEVSYEEEGILWQEAEKIREHYNIMHQIPMLLDITQYNQVGVIEAEMDDGMLIVRNLILQIVLCNCYTEVKLACIYDKNKVMQYEQWGFCRWLPHIWDSDRRKRNIAENLSEARELFYRLLQVFKERERISTPGRSEQGLPHYILFIAEEKYLDGEMFSKYIFNKKENYGLTVIWLVERREQLPNTCKLVLERSKEFSGWYEIERHSQKREEIHFDYIKKEAAERLIRTISGIRVAEIEEKRDIPDTIDFLKMYGVMTVKELDIESRWRQNSIYESCRVLIGKKAGGESCYLDIHERYHGPHGLLAGTTGSG
;
A
#
# COMPACT_ATOMS: atom_id res chain seq x y z
N MET A 1 4.22 23.90 7.10
CA MET A 1 3.82 24.56 5.82
C MET A 1 3.89 23.53 4.71
N ARG A 2 2.97 23.51 3.75
CA ARG A 2 2.89 22.47 2.73
C ARG A 2 2.92 23.08 1.36
N PHE A 3 3.82 22.60 0.49
CA PHE A 3 3.89 23.02 -0.90
C PHE A 3 3.22 22.01 -1.80
N LEU A 4 2.30 22.45 -2.63
CA LEU A 4 1.75 21.68 -3.72
C LEU A 4 2.55 22.01 -4.99
N ILE A 5 3.21 21.02 -5.56
CA ILE A 5 3.97 21.16 -6.79
C ILE A 5 3.18 20.55 -7.93
N PHE A 6 3.01 21.31 -9.01
CA PHE A 6 2.47 20.87 -10.28
C PHE A 6 3.61 20.73 -11.28
N ILE A 7 3.70 19.58 -11.92
CA ILE A 7 4.67 19.31 -12.95
C ILE A 7 3.89 18.91 -14.20
N TYR A 8 4.01 19.69 -15.26
CA TYR A 8 3.28 19.41 -16.52
C TYR A 8 4.16 19.52 -17.74
N GLY A 9 4.00 18.54 -18.62
CA GLY A 9 4.47 18.54 -19.98
C GLY A 9 3.39 19.03 -20.95
N GLU A 10 3.51 18.69 -22.20
CA GLU A 10 2.55 19.07 -23.27
C GLU A 10 1.19 18.39 -23.10
N LYS A 11 1.15 17.14 -22.64
CA LYS A 11 -0.05 16.31 -22.56
C LYS A 11 -0.42 15.86 -21.15
N TYR A 12 0.55 15.80 -20.23
CA TYR A 12 0.39 15.22 -18.90
C TYR A 12 0.89 16.13 -17.79
N GLY A 13 0.20 16.10 -16.68
CA GLY A 13 0.59 16.80 -15.46
C GLY A 13 0.59 15.88 -14.26
N LYS A 14 1.56 16.07 -13.36
CA LYS A 14 1.63 15.42 -12.06
C LYS A 14 1.61 16.46 -10.96
N ARG A 15 1.05 16.06 -9.82
CA ARG A 15 0.93 16.86 -8.64
C ARG A 15 1.55 16.15 -7.45
N PHE A 16 2.35 16.84 -6.67
CA PHE A 16 2.98 16.34 -5.45
C PHE A 16 2.84 17.34 -4.33
N LEU A 17 2.58 16.83 -3.13
CA LEU A 17 2.57 17.63 -1.94
C LEU A 17 3.89 17.41 -1.18
N LEU A 18 4.63 18.48 -0.94
CA LEU A 18 5.87 18.48 -0.17
C LEU A 18 5.58 18.91 1.26
N SER A 19 6.04 18.12 2.24
CA SER A 19 5.97 18.46 3.66
C SER A 19 7.29 19.03 4.14
N GLU A 20 7.24 19.87 5.20
CA GLU A 20 8.39 20.53 5.80
C GLU A 20 9.03 19.67 6.91
N ASP A 21 9.45 18.46 6.61
CA ASP A 21 10.28 17.75 7.56
C ASP A 21 11.75 18.10 7.31
N ALA A 22 12.44 18.54 8.36
CA ALA A 22 13.83 18.95 8.29
C ALA A 22 14.71 17.86 7.64
N ASN A 23 15.51 18.24 6.65
CA ASN A 23 16.46 17.40 5.90
C ASN A 23 15.86 16.40 4.89
N GLN A 24 14.73 16.70 4.28
CA GLN A 24 14.20 15.83 3.23
C GLN A 24 14.77 16.16 1.84
N LYS A 25 15.25 15.10 1.18
CA LYS A 25 15.47 15.08 -0.26
C LYS A 25 14.30 14.35 -0.89
N CYS A 26 13.59 15.01 -1.78
CA CYS A 26 12.49 14.42 -2.52
C CYS A 26 12.93 14.15 -3.97
N ARG A 27 12.69 12.96 -4.47
CA ARG A 27 12.94 12.58 -5.86
C ARG A 27 11.63 12.23 -6.53
N ILE A 28 11.25 13.01 -7.52
CA ILE A 28 10.04 12.81 -8.30
C ILE A 28 10.43 12.15 -9.62
N ILE A 29 9.82 11.01 -9.94
CA ILE A 29 10.08 10.30 -11.20
C ILE A 29 9.32 10.98 -12.33
N LEU A 30 10.07 11.41 -13.36
CA LEU A 30 9.54 11.85 -14.63
C LEU A 30 9.73 10.73 -15.65
N THR A 31 8.65 10.08 -16.03
CA THR A 31 8.71 8.92 -16.93
C THR A 31 8.76 9.36 -18.39
N LYS A 32 9.43 8.54 -19.21
CA LYS A 32 9.56 8.75 -20.65
C LYS A 32 8.17 8.90 -21.34
N ASP A 33 7.26 8.02 -20.99
CA ASP A 33 5.96 7.95 -21.66
C ASP A 33 5.03 9.11 -21.30
N GLU A 34 5.02 9.52 -20.00
CA GLU A 34 4.14 10.59 -19.53
C GLU A 34 4.56 11.98 -20.00
N PHE A 35 5.86 12.26 -20.01
CA PHE A 35 6.39 13.58 -20.35
C PHE A 35 6.99 13.65 -21.75
N SER A 36 6.93 12.57 -22.52
CA SER A 36 7.51 12.46 -23.87
C SER A 36 8.99 12.85 -23.92
N ILE A 37 9.74 12.46 -22.90
CA ILE A 37 11.18 12.69 -22.79
C ILE A 37 11.96 11.46 -23.28
N GLU A 38 13.24 11.64 -23.61
CA GLU A 38 14.05 10.55 -24.19
C GLU A 38 14.27 9.39 -23.22
N GLN A 39 14.45 9.68 -21.94
CA GLN A 39 14.66 8.70 -20.89
C GLN A 39 13.97 9.09 -19.59
N THR A 40 13.57 8.10 -18.79
CA THR A 40 13.04 8.32 -17.44
C THR A 40 14.11 8.92 -16.54
N MET A 41 13.78 9.99 -15.83
CA MET A 41 14.70 10.69 -14.94
C MET A 41 14.05 11.09 -13.62
N PHE A 42 14.87 11.60 -12.71
CA PHE A 42 14.42 12.11 -11.41
C PHE A 42 14.55 13.62 -11.35
N LEU A 43 13.46 14.27 -10.98
CA LEU A 43 13.49 15.64 -10.51
C LEU A 43 13.93 15.64 -9.05
N GLU A 44 15.05 16.28 -8.75
CA GLU A 44 15.58 16.37 -7.39
C GLU A 44 15.16 17.67 -6.71
N LEU A 45 14.50 17.53 -5.56
CA LEU A 45 14.09 18.63 -4.71
C LEU A 45 14.77 18.47 -3.36
N GLU A 46 15.31 19.55 -2.82
CA GLU A 46 15.96 19.55 -1.51
C GLU A 46 15.35 20.63 -0.61
N TYR A 47 15.11 20.27 0.66
CA TYR A 47 14.63 21.22 1.67
C TYR A 47 15.83 21.75 2.47
N ILE A 48 16.17 23.02 2.23
CA ILE A 48 17.35 23.69 2.80
C ILE A 48 16.88 24.98 3.49
N MET A 49 17.30 25.22 4.74
CA MET A 49 16.99 26.43 5.50
C MET A 49 15.49 26.77 5.51
N GLN A 50 14.64 25.78 5.80
CA GLN A 50 13.18 25.90 5.85
C GLN A 50 12.51 26.23 4.52
N GLU A 51 13.18 26.01 3.39
CA GLU A 51 12.63 26.27 2.07
C GLU A 51 12.95 25.17 1.06
N TRP A 52 12.09 25.01 0.07
CA TRP A 52 12.26 24.02 -0.98
C TRP A 52 13.02 24.59 -2.18
N TYR A 53 13.95 23.79 -2.69
CA TYR A 53 14.78 24.12 -3.84
C TYR A 53 14.72 23.02 -4.90
N ILE A 54 14.71 23.41 -6.19
CA ILE A 54 14.98 22.51 -7.31
C ILE A 54 16.51 22.47 -7.48
N LYS A 55 17.06 21.27 -7.43
CA LYS A 55 18.46 21.04 -7.72
C LYS A 55 18.64 20.81 -9.21
N GLU A 56 19.51 21.58 -9.85
CA GLU A 56 19.89 21.35 -11.25
C GLU A 56 20.79 20.11 -11.35
N THR A 57 20.56 19.27 -12.36
CA THR A 57 21.33 18.04 -12.59
C THR A 57 21.90 18.02 -13.99
N ALA A 58 22.75 17.04 -14.29
CA ALA A 58 23.27 16.86 -15.65
C ALA A 58 22.18 16.55 -16.70
N TYR A 59 21.01 16.06 -16.26
CA TYR A 59 19.94 15.61 -17.13
C TYR A 59 18.96 16.73 -17.51
N TYR A 60 18.86 17.79 -16.73
CA TYR A 60 17.98 18.93 -17.02
C TYR A 60 18.58 20.23 -16.49
N LYS A 61 18.26 21.30 -17.21
CA LYS A 61 18.58 22.67 -16.80
C LYS A 61 17.31 23.40 -16.41
N VAL A 62 17.38 24.21 -15.35
CA VAL A 62 16.26 25.00 -14.87
C VAL A 62 16.32 26.37 -15.50
N SER A 63 15.32 26.73 -16.31
CA SER A 63 15.20 28.09 -16.88
C SER A 63 13.97 28.78 -16.29
N LYS A 64 14.06 30.09 -16.16
CA LYS A 64 12.97 30.94 -15.67
C LYS A 64 12.37 31.71 -16.84
N LYS A 65 11.03 31.82 -16.86
CA LYS A 65 10.42 32.91 -17.63
C LYS A 65 10.64 34.21 -16.82
N GLN A 66 11.40 35.13 -17.39
CA GLN A 66 11.79 36.38 -16.77
C GLN A 66 10.61 37.15 -16.19
N PHE A 67 10.77 37.63 -14.95
CA PHE A 67 10.37 38.99 -14.57
C PHE A 67 10.91 39.47 -13.22
N PHE A 68 11.61 38.67 -12.39
CA PHE A 68 12.25 39.21 -11.17
C PHE A 68 13.53 38.45 -10.78
N GLN A 69 14.46 39.16 -10.10
CA GLN A 69 15.69 38.61 -9.52
C GLN A 69 15.36 37.45 -8.56
N THR A 70 15.98 36.34 -8.78
CA THR A 70 15.81 35.16 -7.91
C THR A 70 17.12 34.84 -7.24
N GLU A 71 17.03 34.50 -5.99
CA GLU A 71 18.14 33.99 -5.20
C GLU A 71 18.58 32.63 -5.77
N LYS A 72 19.75 32.61 -6.37
CA LYS A 72 20.46 31.40 -6.78
C LYS A 72 21.49 31.13 -5.71
N VAL A 73 21.43 29.99 -5.09
CA VAL A 73 22.42 29.51 -4.13
C VAL A 73 23.29 28.50 -4.85
N GLU A 74 24.60 28.72 -4.89
CA GLU A 74 25.55 27.77 -5.45
C GLU A 74 26.27 27.08 -4.29
N GLU A 75 25.99 25.79 -4.11
CA GLU A 75 26.73 24.91 -3.19
C GLU A 75 27.37 23.76 -4.00
N ASN A 76 28.68 23.63 -3.89
CA ASN A 76 29.44 22.48 -4.49
C ASN A 76 29.15 22.21 -5.97
N GLN A 77 29.21 23.20 -6.84
CA GLN A 77 29.01 23.09 -8.30
C GLN A 77 27.58 22.77 -8.76
N ALA A 78 26.59 22.56 -7.88
CA ALA A 78 25.20 22.39 -8.25
C ALA A 78 24.42 23.70 -8.04
N ALA A 79 23.59 24.07 -9.02
CA ALA A 79 22.73 25.23 -8.90
C ALA A 79 21.40 24.84 -8.25
N PHE A 80 21.04 25.56 -7.19
CA PHE A 80 19.76 25.37 -6.49
C PHE A 80 18.85 26.58 -6.78
N TYR A 81 17.60 26.27 -7.14
CA TYR A 81 16.60 27.28 -7.44
C TYR A 81 15.48 27.22 -6.42
N LYS A 82 15.34 28.25 -5.60
CA LYS A 82 14.30 28.36 -4.60
C LYS A 82 12.91 28.28 -5.25
N LEU A 83 12.05 27.41 -4.70
CA LEU A 83 10.66 27.29 -5.11
C LEU A 83 9.83 28.39 -4.42
N ASN A 84 9.36 29.34 -5.22
CA ASN A 84 8.50 30.41 -4.75
C ASN A 84 7.07 30.19 -5.26
N THR A 85 6.11 30.39 -4.36
CA THR A 85 4.68 30.33 -4.66
C THR A 85 4.33 31.22 -5.86
N GLY A 86 3.57 30.65 -6.81
CA GLY A 86 3.10 31.35 -8.00
C GLY A 86 4.12 31.54 -9.11
N ARG A 87 5.34 31.06 -8.94
CA ARG A 87 6.34 31.13 -10.00
C ARG A 87 6.34 29.86 -10.84
N LYS A 88 6.52 30.04 -12.14
CA LYS A 88 6.68 28.97 -13.11
C LYS A 88 8.15 28.76 -13.42
N TYR A 89 8.61 27.54 -13.20
CA TYR A 89 9.95 27.05 -13.54
C TYR A 89 9.82 26.16 -14.78
N ILE A 90 10.80 26.23 -15.66
CA ILE A 90 10.82 25.38 -16.86
C ILE A 90 12.07 24.51 -16.78
N LEU A 91 11.86 23.21 -16.74
CA LEU A 91 12.93 22.22 -16.92
C LEU A 91 13.13 22.01 -18.42
N LYS A 92 14.34 22.33 -18.90
CA LYS A 92 14.75 22.01 -20.25
C LYS A 92 15.44 20.65 -20.27
N ILE A 93 14.85 19.71 -21.01
CA ILE A 93 15.33 18.34 -21.14
C ILE A 93 15.48 18.05 -22.63
N GLY A 94 16.71 18.21 -23.16
CA GLY A 94 16.91 18.21 -24.61
C GLY A 94 16.08 19.31 -25.28
N GLU A 95 15.24 18.91 -26.23
CA GLU A 95 14.31 19.83 -26.91
C GLU A 95 12.98 20.04 -26.19
N LYS A 96 12.69 19.26 -25.13
CA LYS A 96 11.42 19.31 -24.40
C LYS A 96 11.48 20.24 -23.20
N ASN A 97 10.34 20.88 -22.94
CA ASN A 97 10.15 21.78 -21.79
C ASN A 97 9.08 21.21 -20.86
N ILE A 98 9.44 20.94 -19.63
CA ILE A 98 8.52 20.57 -18.55
C ILE A 98 8.34 21.76 -17.64
N SER A 99 7.11 22.13 -17.37
CA SER A 99 6.77 23.24 -16.50
C SER A 99 6.57 22.77 -15.06
N ILE A 100 7.16 23.49 -14.12
CA ILE A 100 6.93 23.28 -12.69
C ILE A 100 6.32 24.56 -12.11
N GLN A 101 5.29 24.38 -11.32
CA GLN A 101 4.66 25.45 -10.58
C GLN A 101 4.39 25.00 -9.15
N CYS A 102 4.55 25.91 -8.21
CA CYS A 102 4.35 25.64 -6.80
C CYS A 102 3.28 26.55 -6.24
N ILE A 103 2.42 25.99 -5.42
CA ILE A 103 1.43 26.70 -4.65
C ILE A 103 1.58 26.33 -3.19
N TYR A 104 1.55 27.34 -2.35
CA TYR A 104 1.57 27.16 -0.91
C TYR A 104 0.15 26.85 -0.44
N CYS A 105 -0.04 25.68 0.17
CA CYS A 105 -1.36 25.25 0.65
C CYS A 105 -1.41 25.20 2.17
N LYS A 106 -2.23 26.04 2.76
CA LYS A 106 -2.67 25.87 4.14
C LYS A 106 -4.08 25.27 4.11
N TYR A 107 -4.24 24.06 4.64
CA TYR A 107 -5.55 23.36 4.69
C TYR A 107 -6.38 23.71 5.93
N ASP A 108 -5.99 24.74 6.67
CA ASP A 108 -6.75 25.18 7.83
C ASP A 108 -7.74 26.26 7.43
N TRP A 109 -9.04 25.94 7.50
CA TRP A 109 -10.11 26.88 7.19
C TRP A 109 -10.10 28.14 8.06
N SER A 110 -9.49 28.10 9.24
CA SER A 110 -9.27 29.27 10.09
C SER A 110 -8.40 30.34 9.40
N THR A 111 -7.67 29.97 8.36
CA THR A 111 -6.82 30.89 7.58
C THR A 111 -7.52 31.50 6.38
N TYR A 112 -8.79 31.21 6.14
CA TYR A 112 -9.58 31.78 5.06
C TYR A 112 -10.67 32.68 5.59
N ARG A 113 -10.89 33.85 4.93
CA ARG A 113 -12.10 34.66 5.08
C ARG A 113 -13.01 34.43 3.89
N THR A 114 -14.30 34.34 4.15
CA THR A 114 -15.32 34.08 3.13
C THR A 114 -16.16 35.30 2.88
N TYR A 115 -16.39 35.61 1.60
CA TYR A 115 -17.17 36.75 1.16
C TYR A 115 -18.27 36.31 0.21
N ARG A 116 -19.47 36.88 0.36
CA ARG A 116 -20.59 36.62 -0.53
C ARG A 116 -20.32 37.22 -1.92
N LEU A 117 -20.56 36.41 -2.95
CA LEU A 117 -20.22 36.77 -4.32
C LEU A 117 -21.46 37.28 -5.06
N LYS A 118 -21.48 38.55 -5.42
CA LYS A 118 -22.45 39.11 -6.40
C LYS A 118 -21.72 39.46 -7.70
N VAL A 119 -20.71 40.27 -7.63
CA VAL A 119 -19.68 40.56 -8.61
C VAL A 119 -18.38 40.68 -7.81
N CYS A 120 -17.30 40.17 -8.31
CA CYS A 120 -16.03 40.28 -7.61
C CYS A 120 -14.93 40.75 -8.57
N ARG A 121 -14.30 41.85 -8.21
CA ARG A 121 -13.17 42.43 -8.96
C ARG A 121 -11.95 42.41 -8.08
N ILE A 122 -10.86 41.90 -8.63
CA ILE A 122 -9.56 41.93 -7.98
C ILE A 122 -8.71 43.00 -8.66
N ILE A 123 -8.34 43.99 -7.87
CA ILE A 123 -7.59 45.17 -8.33
C ILE A 123 -6.23 45.15 -7.66
N LYS A 124 -5.17 45.38 -8.42
CA LYS A 124 -3.82 45.54 -7.89
C LYS A 124 -3.38 47.00 -8.05
N GLN A 125 -3.06 47.62 -6.93
CA GLN A 125 -2.41 48.95 -6.93
C GLN A 125 -1.09 48.85 -6.17
N SER A 126 -0.01 49.18 -6.86
CA SER A 126 1.35 49.05 -6.31
C SER A 126 1.61 47.62 -5.83
N ASN A 127 1.76 47.43 -4.53
CA ASN A 127 1.99 46.11 -3.93
C ASN A 127 0.79 45.58 -3.12
N LYS A 128 -0.39 46.21 -3.22
CA LYS A 128 -1.58 45.79 -2.48
C LYS A 128 -2.65 45.22 -3.41
N VAL A 129 -3.35 44.21 -2.94
CA VAL A 129 -4.50 43.58 -3.62
C VAL A 129 -5.78 44.06 -2.95
N PHE A 130 -6.71 44.53 -3.75
CA PHE A 130 -8.03 44.96 -3.34
C PHE A 130 -9.08 44.05 -3.91
N LEU A 131 -10.01 43.58 -3.08
CA LEU A 131 -11.18 42.85 -3.50
C LEU A 131 -12.41 43.74 -3.37
N THR A 132 -13.11 43.98 -4.47
CA THR A 132 -14.28 44.86 -4.47
C THR A 132 -15.50 44.23 -5.15
N GLY A 133 -16.68 44.54 -4.62
CA GLY A 133 -17.95 44.16 -5.19
C GLY A 133 -18.61 45.21 -6.08
N ASP A 134 -18.02 46.40 -6.22
CA ASP A 134 -18.59 47.53 -6.95
C ASP A 134 -18.02 47.71 -8.33
N ASP A 135 -18.78 48.42 -9.20
CA ASP A 135 -18.38 48.88 -10.52
C ASP A 135 -17.50 50.16 -10.39
N SER A 136 -16.35 50.05 -9.70
CA SER A 136 -15.38 51.17 -9.62
C SER A 136 -14.81 51.46 -11.03
N GLU A 137 -14.48 52.73 -11.31
CA GLU A 137 -13.90 53.17 -12.59
C GLU A 137 -12.48 52.61 -12.84
N GLN A 138 -11.91 51.90 -11.89
CA GLN A 138 -10.59 51.30 -12.00
C GLN A 138 -10.65 50.00 -12.80
N ILE A 139 -9.74 49.84 -13.76
CA ILE A 139 -9.62 48.63 -14.57
C ILE A 139 -9.18 47.47 -13.65
N PRO A 140 -10.03 46.45 -13.47
CA PRO A 140 -9.66 45.32 -12.63
C PRO A 140 -8.59 44.46 -13.32
N CYS A 141 -7.69 43.86 -12.54
CA CYS A 141 -6.75 42.88 -13.07
C CYS A 141 -7.51 41.55 -13.35
N VAL A 142 -8.44 41.22 -12.49
CA VAL A 142 -9.27 40.01 -12.60
C VAL A 142 -10.70 40.40 -12.26
N ASN A 143 -11.63 39.93 -13.08
CA ASN A 143 -13.06 40.12 -12.87
C ASN A 143 -13.81 38.80 -12.88
N ILE A 144 -14.57 38.54 -11.82
CA ILE A 144 -15.41 37.35 -11.69
C ILE A 144 -16.86 37.80 -11.83
N LEU A 145 -17.49 37.36 -12.91
CA LEU A 145 -18.82 37.81 -13.34
C LEU A 145 -19.76 36.61 -13.50
N ASN A 146 -21.01 36.80 -13.09
CA ASN A 146 -22.08 35.90 -13.43
C ASN A 146 -22.77 36.34 -14.72
N LYS A 147 -22.76 35.46 -15.73
CA LYS A 147 -23.50 35.64 -16.99
C LYS A 147 -24.49 34.48 -17.15
N ASN A 148 -25.78 34.79 -17.11
CA ASN A 148 -26.85 33.80 -17.27
C ASN A 148 -26.75 32.58 -16.32
N GLY A 149 -26.43 32.82 -15.05
CA GLY A 149 -26.27 31.75 -14.05
C GLY A 149 -24.95 30.99 -14.14
N GLN A 150 -24.04 31.41 -15.01
CA GLN A 150 -22.69 30.81 -15.11
C GLN A 150 -21.63 31.84 -14.74
N TRP A 151 -20.66 31.42 -13.97
CA TRP A 151 -19.58 32.26 -13.52
C TRP A 151 -18.39 32.17 -14.47
N PHE A 152 -17.81 33.33 -14.77
CA PHE A 152 -16.62 33.48 -15.61
C PHE A 152 -15.58 34.33 -14.90
N LEU A 153 -14.33 33.91 -15.00
CA LEU A 153 -13.19 34.71 -14.63
C LEU A 153 -12.61 35.34 -15.90
N ASN A 154 -12.53 36.66 -15.93
CA ASN A 154 -11.87 37.43 -16.99
C ASN A 154 -10.57 37.97 -16.46
N ASN A 155 -9.46 37.66 -17.11
CA ASN A 155 -8.13 38.18 -16.81
C ASN A 155 -7.83 39.36 -17.75
N TYR A 156 -7.71 40.59 -17.20
CA TYR A 156 -7.36 41.79 -17.94
C TYR A 156 -5.94 42.27 -17.63
N GLY A 157 -5.29 41.65 -16.68
CA GLY A 157 -4.03 42.08 -16.14
C GLY A 157 -2.81 41.47 -16.83
N ILE A 158 -1.67 42.10 -16.58
CA ILE A 158 -0.36 41.60 -16.98
C ILE A 158 0.08 40.46 -16.05
N GLU A 159 -0.53 40.38 -14.86
CA GLU A 159 -0.17 39.41 -13.83
C GLU A 159 -0.74 38.01 -14.16
N PRO A 160 0.02 36.96 -13.89
CA PRO A 160 -0.42 35.60 -14.15
C PRO A 160 -1.53 35.17 -13.19
N VAL A 161 -2.64 34.69 -13.74
CA VAL A 161 -3.74 34.07 -13.03
C VAL A 161 -3.77 32.57 -13.35
N TYR A 162 -3.95 31.76 -12.35
CA TYR A 162 -4.03 30.30 -12.50
C TYR A 162 -5.34 29.79 -11.89
N ILE A 163 -6.00 28.85 -12.56
CA ILE A 163 -7.17 28.14 -12.06
C ILE A 163 -6.84 26.67 -12.05
N ASN A 164 -6.88 26.06 -10.86
CA ASN A 164 -6.51 24.65 -10.65
C ASN A 164 -5.11 24.29 -11.21
N GLY A 165 -4.18 25.25 -11.17
CA GLY A 165 -2.83 25.08 -11.69
C GLY A 165 -2.64 25.47 -13.17
N ASP A 166 -3.72 25.65 -13.93
CA ASP A 166 -3.66 26.09 -15.33
C ASP A 166 -3.51 27.60 -15.46
N PHE A 167 -2.62 28.04 -16.31
CA PHE A 167 -2.45 29.46 -16.62
C PHE A 167 -3.61 29.97 -17.49
N ILE A 168 -4.26 31.05 -17.08
CA ILE A 168 -5.40 31.66 -17.76
C ILE A 168 -4.95 32.95 -18.45
N LYS A 169 -5.07 32.96 -19.80
CA LYS A 169 -4.69 34.13 -20.59
C LYS A 169 -5.78 35.20 -20.62
N GLU A 170 -7.02 34.80 -20.86
CA GLU A 170 -8.12 35.74 -21.06
C GLU A 170 -9.33 35.42 -20.18
N ASN A 171 -10.15 34.47 -20.60
CA ASN A 171 -11.41 34.16 -19.95
C ASN A 171 -11.51 32.67 -19.69
N LYS A 172 -12.05 32.29 -18.52
CA LYS A 172 -12.36 30.90 -18.18
C LYS A 172 -13.67 30.82 -17.42
N LYS A 173 -14.48 29.82 -17.73
CA LYS A 173 -15.67 29.47 -16.96
C LYS A 173 -15.24 28.88 -15.64
N LEU A 174 -15.77 29.38 -14.53
CA LEU A 174 -15.56 28.89 -13.19
C LEU A 174 -16.57 27.78 -12.86
N SER A 175 -16.13 26.84 -12.08
CA SER A 175 -16.94 25.78 -11.52
C SER A 175 -16.80 25.75 -10.01
N TYR A 176 -17.81 25.25 -9.34
CA TYR A 176 -17.82 25.09 -7.89
C TYR A 176 -16.56 24.33 -7.41
N GLY A 177 -15.81 24.94 -6.48
CA GLY A 177 -14.60 24.37 -5.93
C GLY A 177 -13.33 24.65 -6.73
N ASP A 178 -13.37 25.56 -7.71
CA ASP A 178 -12.17 25.98 -8.43
C ASP A 178 -11.22 26.75 -7.50
N ILE A 179 -9.94 26.43 -7.59
CA ILE A 179 -8.86 27.12 -6.88
C ILE A 179 -8.24 28.15 -7.81
N ILE A 180 -8.41 29.42 -7.48
CA ILE A 180 -7.83 30.53 -8.23
C ILE A 180 -6.59 31.00 -7.48
N TYR A 181 -5.47 31.02 -8.17
CA TYR A 181 -4.24 31.58 -7.65
C TYR A 181 -3.91 32.89 -8.39
N PHE A 182 -3.80 33.94 -7.62
CA PHE A 182 -3.48 35.26 -8.13
C PHE A 182 -2.65 36.06 -7.10
N PHE A 183 -1.55 36.63 -7.56
CA PHE A 183 -0.70 37.50 -6.76
C PHE A 183 -0.33 36.97 -5.36
N GLY A 184 0.14 35.73 -5.33
CA GLY A 184 0.59 35.08 -4.11
C GLY A 184 -0.52 34.61 -3.16
N ARG A 185 -1.78 34.72 -3.57
CA ARG A 185 -2.95 34.35 -2.75
C ARG A 185 -3.80 33.30 -3.42
N ILE A 186 -4.41 32.46 -2.59
CA ILE A 186 -5.36 31.44 -3.01
C ILE A 186 -6.78 31.95 -2.77
N PHE A 187 -7.59 31.88 -3.81
CA PHE A 187 -9.02 32.14 -3.76
C PHE A 187 -9.74 30.85 -4.10
N LEU A 188 -10.71 30.46 -3.26
CA LEU A 188 -11.54 29.28 -3.50
C LEU A 188 -12.92 29.75 -3.92
N PHE A 189 -13.37 29.28 -5.08
CA PHE A 189 -14.64 29.69 -5.66
C PHE A 189 -15.77 28.71 -5.34
N PHE A 190 -16.91 29.21 -4.86
CA PHE A 190 -18.06 28.41 -4.43
C PHE A 190 -19.39 29.03 -4.90
N ASP A 191 -19.53 29.32 -6.15
CA ASP A 191 -20.71 29.94 -6.78
C ASP A 191 -21.25 31.20 -6.08
N ASP A 192 -21.79 31.08 -4.86
CA ASP A 192 -22.39 32.16 -4.08
C ASP A 192 -21.38 32.92 -3.23
N PHE A 193 -20.17 32.40 -3.06
CA PHE A 193 -19.12 33.00 -2.25
C PHE A 193 -17.71 32.66 -2.71
N ILE A 194 -16.78 33.45 -2.26
CA ILE A 194 -15.35 33.23 -2.47
C ILE A 194 -14.62 33.21 -1.14
N ALA A 195 -13.78 32.21 -0.92
CA ALA A 195 -12.92 32.14 0.24
C ALA A 195 -11.50 32.59 -0.14
N VAL A 196 -10.94 33.49 0.65
CA VAL A 196 -9.64 34.11 0.39
C VAL A 196 -8.66 33.75 1.48
N GLU A 197 -7.50 33.25 1.10
CA GLU A 197 -6.43 32.92 2.02
C GLU A 197 -5.92 34.18 2.76
N GLN A 198 -5.84 34.09 4.09
CA GLN A 198 -5.21 35.11 4.93
C GLN A 198 -3.70 34.93 4.85
N THR A 199 -3.00 35.97 4.39
CA THR A 199 -1.55 36.06 4.41
C THR A 199 -1.13 37.16 5.39
N GLU A 200 0.15 37.29 5.70
CA GLU A 200 0.69 38.35 6.58
C GLU A 200 0.40 39.77 6.07
N GLU A 201 0.26 39.93 4.76
CA GLU A 201 -0.18 41.16 4.16
C GLU A 201 -1.71 41.24 4.17
N GLU A 202 -2.25 42.27 4.80
CA GLU A 202 -3.71 42.49 4.81
C GLU A 202 -4.22 42.84 3.42
N MET A 203 -5.31 42.16 3.04
CA MET A 203 -6.05 42.50 1.82
C MET A 203 -7.20 43.42 2.17
N ASN A 204 -7.30 44.56 1.51
CA ASN A 204 -8.45 45.45 1.68
C ASN A 204 -9.66 44.92 0.87
N VAL A 205 -10.77 44.72 1.57
CA VAL A 205 -12.02 44.26 0.96
C VAL A 205 -13.05 45.38 1.06
N PHE A 206 -13.69 45.70 -0.07
CA PHE A 206 -14.70 46.76 -0.18
C PHE A 206 -15.99 46.19 -0.78
N CYS A 207 -17.14 46.58 -0.23
CA CYS A 207 -18.45 46.27 -0.76
C CYS A 207 -18.77 44.76 -0.92
N LEU A 208 -18.12 43.92 -0.16
CA LEU A 208 -18.43 42.49 -0.06
C LEU A 208 -18.80 42.15 1.38
N GLU A 209 -19.86 41.39 1.51
CA GLU A 209 -20.36 40.89 2.81
C GLU A 209 -19.51 39.69 3.27
N GLU A 210 -18.87 39.79 4.44
CA GLU A 210 -18.12 38.69 5.05
C GLU A 210 -19.08 37.68 5.68
N ILE A 211 -18.90 36.42 5.38
CA ILE A 211 -19.71 35.30 5.90
C ILE A 211 -18.86 34.51 6.90
N LYS A 212 -19.38 34.27 8.09
CA LYS A 212 -18.73 33.39 9.07
C LYS A 212 -18.76 31.96 8.60
N VAL A 213 -17.60 31.30 8.56
CA VAL A 213 -17.43 29.93 8.05
C VAL A 213 -18.35 28.92 8.73
N ASN A 214 -18.63 29.10 10.03
CA ASN A 214 -19.50 28.18 10.77
C ASN A 214 -20.97 28.19 10.33
N GLU A 215 -21.48 29.30 9.78
CA GLU A 215 -22.83 29.39 9.24
C GLU A 215 -22.99 28.64 7.92
N PHE A 216 -21.85 28.49 7.20
CA PHE A 216 -21.80 27.85 5.89
C PHE A 216 -21.76 26.32 5.96
N ILE A 217 -21.12 25.77 7.00
CA ILE A 217 -20.94 24.33 7.19
C ILE A 217 -22.26 23.64 7.51
N GLN A 218 -23.23 24.35 8.12
CA GLN A 218 -24.50 23.76 8.55
C GLN A 218 -25.57 23.66 7.44
N ASP A 219 -25.54 24.52 6.42
CA ASP A 219 -26.75 24.67 5.55
C ASP A 219 -26.67 23.94 4.18
N LYS A 220 -25.56 23.58 3.61
CA LYS A 220 -25.50 23.03 2.25
C LYS A 220 -24.67 21.75 2.03
N GLY A 221 -24.16 21.11 3.08
CA GLY A 221 -23.31 19.95 2.93
C GLY A 221 -22.15 20.26 1.97
N ILE A 222 -21.18 21.07 2.42
CA ILE A 222 -20.07 21.54 1.61
C ILE A 222 -19.42 20.36 0.89
N ILE A 223 -19.59 20.35 -0.43
CA ILE A 223 -18.78 19.51 -1.29
C ILE A 223 -17.37 20.06 -1.19
N ALA A 224 -16.42 19.25 -0.71
CA ALA A 224 -15.01 19.66 -0.71
C ALA A 224 -14.65 20.19 -2.09
N PRO A 225 -13.85 21.25 -2.20
CA PRO A 225 -13.46 21.79 -3.49
C PRO A 225 -12.96 20.64 -4.35
N MET A 226 -13.70 20.35 -5.41
CA MET A 226 -13.33 19.30 -6.34
C MET A 226 -12.14 19.83 -7.15
N LEU A 227 -10.95 19.43 -6.77
CA LEU A 227 -9.78 19.63 -7.61
C LEU A 227 -10.05 18.87 -8.90
N LYS A 228 -10.31 19.58 -9.99
CA LYS A 228 -10.55 19.00 -11.32
C LYS A 228 -9.27 18.58 -12.02
N GLU A 229 -8.25 18.26 -11.24
CA GLU A 229 -6.99 17.82 -11.81
C GLU A 229 -7.03 16.32 -12.09
N SER A 230 -6.59 15.96 -13.27
CA SER A 230 -6.34 14.57 -13.60
C SER A 230 -5.14 14.05 -12.80
N PHE A 231 -5.38 13.04 -12.00
CA PHE A 231 -4.36 12.37 -11.19
C PHE A 231 -3.82 11.15 -11.92
N HIS A 232 -2.51 11.10 -12.13
CA HIS A 232 -1.84 9.92 -12.66
C HIS A 232 -1.38 9.04 -11.51
N ARG A 233 -1.81 7.78 -11.52
CA ARG A 233 -1.42 6.81 -10.52
C ARG A 233 0.07 6.52 -10.61
N ALA A 234 0.75 6.56 -9.46
CA ALA A 234 2.16 6.18 -9.43
C ALA A 234 2.32 4.67 -9.70
N PRO A 235 3.31 4.27 -10.48
CA PRO A 235 3.61 2.85 -10.67
C PRO A 235 4.02 2.25 -9.31
N ARG A 236 3.49 1.06 -9.00
CA ARG A 236 3.80 0.39 -7.76
C ARG A 236 5.11 -0.36 -7.89
N ILE A 237 6.09 0.06 -7.10
CA ILE A 237 7.35 -0.66 -6.93
C ILE A 237 7.18 -1.58 -5.72
N MET A 238 7.19 -2.89 -5.94
CA MET A 238 7.14 -3.88 -4.88
C MET A 238 8.48 -4.60 -4.77
N GLU A 239 9.08 -4.56 -3.59
CA GLU A 239 10.16 -5.47 -3.28
C GLU A 239 9.60 -6.89 -3.16
N HIS A 240 10.17 -7.84 -3.90
CA HIS A 240 9.78 -9.23 -3.80
C HIS A 240 10.24 -9.82 -2.47
N LEU A 241 9.31 -10.46 -1.77
CA LEU A 241 9.64 -11.34 -0.64
C LEU A 241 10.14 -12.65 -1.24
N GLU A 242 11.44 -12.88 -1.14
CA GLU A 242 12.03 -14.14 -1.57
C GLU A 242 11.47 -15.27 -0.69
N LYS A 243 10.87 -16.27 -1.31
CA LYS A 243 10.47 -17.51 -0.62
C LYS A 243 11.69 -18.43 -0.51
N LEU A 244 12.68 -18.03 0.29
CA LEU A 244 13.87 -18.84 0.54
C LEU A 244 13.58 -19.82 1.69
N THR A 245 14.00 -21.07 1.51
CA THR A 245 14.13 -22.01 2.62
C THR A 245 15.49 -21.78 3.27
N LEU A 246 15.49 -21.41 4.54
CA LEU A 246 16.70 -21.25 5.31
C LEU A 246 17.09 -22.62 5.88
N GLN A 247 18.30 -23.07 5.56
CA GLN A 247 18.79 -24.39 5.99
C GLN A 247 19.80 -24.24 7.12
N ILE A 248 19.59 -25.02 8.19
CA ILE A 248 20.52 -25.21 9.29
C ILE A 248 20.98 -26.66 9.22
N GLU A 249 22.28 -26.90 9.21
CA GLU A 249 22.83 -28.27 9.26
C GLU A 249 22.57 -28.87 10.65
N ASN A 250 22.25 -30.16 10.68
CA ASN A 250 22.07 -30.91 11.92
C ASN A 250 23.34 -30.86 12.76
N PRO A 251 23.24 -30.93 14.09
CA PRO A 251 24.39 -31.01 14.98
C PRO A 251 25.30 -32.20 14.61
N PRO A 252 26.62 -32.03 14.68
CA PRO A 252 27.53 -33.12 14.38
C PRO A 252 27.37 -34.25 15.40
N ILE A 253 27.33 -35.51 14.91
CA ILE A 253 27.25 -36.67 15.76
C ILE A 253 28.56 -36.76 16.56
N LEU A 254 28.48 -36.64 17.86
CA LEU A 254 29.64 -36.65 18.76
C LEU A 254 30.11 -38.06 19.11
N GLY A 255 29.29 -39.10 18.88
CA GLY A 255 29.48 -40.47 19.31
C GLY A 255 29.85 -41.48 18.20
N MET A 256 29.59 -41.23 16.92
CA MET A 256 29.92 -42.15 15.84
C MET A 256 31.40 -42.07 15.42
N PHE A 257 32.09 -43.15 15.65
CA PHE A 257 33.45 -43.34 15.19
C PHE A 257 33.43 -43.76 13.72
N GLY A 258 33.91 -42.91 12.83
CA GLY A 258 34.36 -43.36 11.53
C GLY A 258 35.58 -44.31 11.71
N MET A 259 35.57 -45.43 11.03
CA MET A 259 36.56 -46.51 11.10
C MET A 259 37.96 -46.12 10.61
N GLU A 260 38.25 -44.88 10.33
CA GLU A 260 39.56 -44.36 9.86
C GLU A 260 40.08 -43.25 10.77
N GLU A 261 40.17 -43.51 12.08
CA GLU A 261 41.00 -42.62 12.91
C GLU A 261 42.46 -43.10 12.82
N GLN A 262 43.31 -42.36 12.16
CA GLN A 262 44.77 -42.52 12.24
C GLN A 262 45.18 -42.53 13.72
N ARG A 263 45.52 -43.73 14.23
CA ARG A 263 46.11 -43.87 15.55
C ARG A 263 47.32 -42.95 15.64
N SER A 264 47.41 -42.21 16.73
CA SER A 264 48.58 -41.35 16.96
C SER A 264 49.83 -42.19 16.92
N VAL A 265 50.78 -41.81 16.08
CA VAL A 265 52.11 -42.47 15.94
C VAL A 265 52.76 -42.68 17.32
N PHE A 266 52.49 -41.78 18.29
CA PHE A 266 52.90 -41.89 19.67
C PHE A 266 52.33 -43.13 20.40
N MET A 267 51.10 -43.52 20.07
CA MET A 267 50.48 -44.70 20.65
C MET A 267 51.07 -46.02 20.13
N ASP A 268 51.36 -46.07 18.88
CA ASP A 268 51.97 -47.26 18.24
C ASP A 268 53.42 -47.43 18.65
N ILE A 269 54.21 -46.37 18.65
CA ILE A 269 55.57 -46.35 19.12
C ILE A 269 55.69 -46.61 20.64
N GLY A 270 54.82 -46.05 21.43
CA GLY A 270 54.82 -46.16 22.88
C GLY A 270 54.48 -47.55 23.39
N ALA A 271 53.62 -48.31 22.68
CA ALA A 271 53.38 -49.72 22.98
C ALA A 271 54.64 -50.55 22.80
N VAL A 272 55.38 -50.31 21.72
CA VAL A 272 56.68 -50.97 21.44
C VAL A 272 57.70 -50.56 22.48
N LEU A 273 57.84 -49.29 22.80
CA LEU A 273 58.75 -48.75 23.78
C LEU A 273 58.47 -49.32 25.19
N SER A 274 57.22 -49.47 25.61
CA SER A 274 56.83 -50.04 26.91
C SER A 274 57.31 -51.49 27.10
N MET A 275 57.48 -52.25 26.01
CA MET A 275 58.09 -53.59 26.03
C MET A 275 59.62 -53.55 25.97
N MET A 276 60.22 -52.57 25.32
CA MET A 276 61.69 -52.45 25.23
C MET A 276 62.34 -51.96 26.53
N PHE A 277 61.65 -51.09 27.29
CA PHE A 277 62.18 -50.53 28.57
C PHE A 277 62.62 -51.63 29.58
N PRO A 278 61.83 -52.65 29.88
CA PRO A 278 62.17 -53.73 30.79
C PRO A 278 63.37 -54.53 30.23
N MET A 279 63.50 -54.76 28.89
CA MET A 279 64.59 -55.42 28.26
C MET A 279 65.91 -54.63 28.42
N LEU A 280 65.87 -53.30 28.21
CA LEU A 280 67.02 -52.44 28.38
C LEU A 280 67.48 -52.40 29.85
N GLY A 281 66.48 -52.27 30.78
CA GLY A 281 66.75 -52.32 32.20
C GLY A 281 67.41 -53.64 32.64
N MET A 282 66.96 -54.75 32.07
CA MET A 282 67.56 -56.09 32.31
C MET A 282 69.01 -56.11 31.87
N ASN A 283 69.33 -55.63 30.68
CA ASN A 283 70.66 -55.59 30.18
C ASN A 283 71.60 -54.76 31.08
N VAL A 284 71.14 -53.59 31.55
CA VAL A 284 71.89 -52.77 32.50
C VAL A 284 72.02 -53.48 33.87
N PHE A 285 71.04 -54.18 34.30
CA PHE A 285 71.07 -54.92 35.57
C PHE A 285 72.03 -56.14 35.46
N LEU A 286 72.04 -56.85 34.32
CA LEU A 286 72.94 -57.92 34.06
C LEU A 286 74.43 -57.44 33.99
N ILE A 287 74.67 -56.33 33.35
CA ILE A 287 76.00 -55.67 33.25
C ILE A 287 76.44 -55.24 34.65
N TYR A 288 75.56 -54.74 35.50
CA TYR A 288 75.91 -54.39 36.88
C TYR A 288 76.12 -55.61 37.76
N GLY A 289 75.31 -56.69 37.60
CA GLY A 289 75.39 -57.96 38.33
C GLY A 289 76.64 -58.77 38.00
N MET A 290 77.16 -58.65 36.79
CA MET A 290 78.47 -59.27 36.38
C MET A 290 79.69 -58.62 37.06
N ARG A 291 79.55 -57.44 37.65
CA ARG A 291 80.60 -56.72 38.37
C ARG A 291 80.70 -57.08 39.85
N THR A 292 79.71 -57.75 40.42
CA THR A 292 79.67 -58.17 41.78
C THR A 292 79.82 -59.69 41.88
N GLU A 293 80.94 -60.22 42.37
CA GLU A 293 81.26 -61.67 42.50
C GLU A 293 80.27 -62.32 43.53
N GLY A 294 79.66 -63.44 43.15
CA GLY A 294 79.06 -64.41 44.04
C GLY A 294 77.65 -64.81 43.78
N ASN A 295 77.39 -66.05 43.36
CA ASN A 295 76.15 -66.80 43.18
C ASN A 295 75.27 -66.49 41.95
N GLN A 296 75.77 -67.03 40.83
CA GLN A 296 75.19 -66.79 39.52
C GLN A 296 73.78 -67.38 39.28
N ALA A 297 73.34 -68.46 39.90
CA ALA A 297 72.11 -69.15 39.69
C ALA A 297 70.89 -68.40 40.23
N GLY A 298 71.00 -67.80 41.42
CA GLY A 298 69.89 -67.02 42.07
C GLY A 298 69.63 -65.73 41.38
N THR A 299 70.69 -65.08 40.86
CA THR A 299 70.60 -63.77 40.25
C THR A 299 69.81 -63.84 38.89
N TYR A 300 69.88 -64.90 38.14
CA TYR A 300 69.15 -65.10 36.88
C TYR A 300 67.67 -65.34 37.12
N VAL A 301 67.28 -66.07 38.16
CA VAL A 301 65.84 -66.31 38.54
C VAL A 301 65.22 -65.05 39.01
N TYR A 302 65.85 -64.31 39.93
CA TYR A 302 65.31 -63.03 40.42
C TYR A 302 65.25 -61.95 39.32
N SER A 303 66.18 -61.90 38.42
CA SER A 303 66.24 -61.03 37.26
C SER A 303 65.06 -61.33 36.27
N GLY A 304 64.78 -62.62 36.05
CA GLY A 304 63.66 -63.05 35.22
C GLY A 304 62.32 -62.67 35.80
N ILE A 305 62.13 -62.91 37.10
CA ILE A 305 60.91 -62.50 37.85
C ILE A 305 60.79 -60.98 37.81
N PHE A 306 61.86 -60.23 38.09
CA PHE A 306 61.85 -58.78 38.05
C PHE A 306 61.43 -58.22 36.64
N MET A 307 61.99 -58.82 35.57
CA MET A 307 61.65 -58.48 34.22
C MET A 307 60.16 -58.67 33.90
N VAL A 308 59.57 -59.81 34.33
CA VAL A 308 58.18 -60.09 34.09
C VAL A 308 57.30 -59.09 34.89
N VAL A 309 57.64 -58.85 36.16
CA VAL A 309 56.89 -57.88 36.95
C VAL A 309 56.98 -56.48 36.39
N MET A 310 58.19 -56.03 36.00
CA MET A 310 58.37 -54.71 35.40
C MET A 310 57.70 -54.60 34.05
N SER A 311 57.72 -55.63 33.21
CA SER A 311 57.01 -55.65 31.91
C SER A 311 55.48 -55.53 32.12
N VAL A 312 54.92 -56.28 33.04
CA VAL A 312 53.49 -56.18 33.39
C VAL A 312 53.14 -54.78 33.93
N MET A 313 53.97 -54.26 34.84
CA MET A 313 53.79 -52.90 35.38
C MET A 313 53.88 -51.83 34.30
N CYS A 314 54.89 -51.87 33.45
CA CYS A 314 54.99 -50.90 32.32
C CYS A 314 53.83 -51.01 31.38
N SER A 315 53.37 -52.24 31.04
CA SER A 315 52.22 -52.45 30.17
C SER A 315 50.91 -51.91 30.78
N LEU A 316 50.68 -52.15 32.07
CA LEU A 316 49.53 -51.62 32.79
C LEU A 316 49.56 -50.07 32.86
N LEU A 317 50.72 -49.50 33.21
CA LEU A 317 50.92 -48.06 33.18
C LEU A 317 50.67 -47.46 31.81
N TRP A 318 51.18 -48.11 30.77
CA TRP A 318 50.94 -47.65 29.37
C TRP A 318 49.47 -47.68 28.99
N ILE A 319 48.75 -48.74 29.37
CA ILE A 319 47.31 -48.85 29.13
C ILE A 319 46.55 -47.72 29.89
N MET A 320 46.97 -47.41 31.12
CA MET A 320 46.33 -46.30 31.86
C MET A 320 46.63 -44.95 31.24
N ILE A 321 47.88 -44.66 30.83
CA ILE A 321 48.30 -43.42 30.20
C ILE A 321 47.60 -43.27 28.83
N SER A 322 47.58 -44.32 28.04
CA SER A 322 46.95 -44.30 26.72
C SER A 322 45.44 -44.04 26.82
N ARG A 323 44.75 -44.72 27.77
CA ARG A 323 43.32 -44.47 28.05
C ARG A 323 43.04 -43.03 28.50
N GLN A 324 43.89 -42.46 29.34
CA GLN A 324 43.73 -41.06 29.79
C GLN A 324 44.01 -40.08 28.63
N TYR A 325 45.01 -40.36 27.82
CA TYR A 325 45.35 -39.55 26.65
C TYR A 325 44.22 -39.59 25.60
N GLU A 326 43.70 -40.79 25.28
CA GLU A 326 42.55 -40.95 24.42
C GLU A 326 41.32 -40.20 24.94
N LYS A 327 41.00 -40.32 26.22
CA LYS A 327 39.90 -39.58 26.83
C LYS A 327 40.07 -38.07 26.71
N ARG A 328 41.27 -37.54 26.93
CA ARG A 328 41.57 -36.11 26.76
C ARG A 328 41.42 -35.70 25.30
N GLN A 329 42.00 -36.43 24.35
CA GLN A 329 41.90 -36.15 22.94
C GLN A 329 40.44 -36.21 22.44
N ARG A 330 39.69 -37.23 22.87
CA ARG A 330 38.26 -37.34 22.53
C ARG A 330 37.49 -36.13 23.05
N LYS A 331 37.71 -35.71 24.28
CA LYS A 331 37.09 -34.53 24.89
C LYS A 331 37.46 -33.26 24.11
N GLU A 332 38.75 -33.03 23.85
CA GLU A 332 39.22 -31.86 23.10
C GLU A 332 38.64 -31.82 21.68
N ARG A 333 38.58 -32.96 20.97
CA ARG A 333 37.94 -33.04 19.64
C ARG A 333 36.46 -32.77 19.70
N ALA A 334 35.77 -33.35 20.68
CA ALA A 334 34.34 -33.09 20.93
C ALA A 334 34.09 -31.61 21.21
N ASP A 335 34.93 -30.99 22.07
CA ASP A 335 34.78 -29.57 22.38
C ASP A 335 35.11 -28.66 21.17
N ARG A 336 36.11 -29.04 20.35
CA ARG A 336 36.38 -28.34 19.08
C ARG A 336 35.22 -28.44 18.11
N LYS A 337 34.60 -29.62 17.93
CA LYS A 337 33.41 -29.81 17.09
C LYS A 337 32.22 -28.99 17.62
N LYS A 338 31.98 -29.02 18.96
CA LYS A 338 30.95 -28.21 19.60
C LYS A 338 31.13 -26.71 19.35
N ASN A 339 32.38 -26.22 19.59
CA ASN A 339 32.66 -24.80 19.40
C ASN A 339 32.62 -24.39 17.91
N ALA A 340 33.00 -25.27 16.98
CA ALA A 340 32.88 -25.02 15.55
C ALA A 340 31.40 -24.93 15.14
N TYR A 341 30.54 -25.85 15.65
CA TYR A 341 29.11 -25.81 15.37
C TYR A 341 28.41 -24.59 15.99
N ARG A 342 28.80 -24.17 17.19
CA ARG A 342 28.30 -22.92 17.80
C ARG A 342 28.66 -21.68 16.97
N ARG A 343 29.88 -21.62 16.44
CA ARG A 343 30.28 -20.54 15.51
C ARG A 343 29.44 -20.56 14.24
N TYR A 344 29.17 -21.75 13.71
CA TYR A 344 28.29 -21.93 12.56
C TYR A 344 26.88 -21.47 12.87
N LEU A 345 26.29 -21.89 14.01
CA LEU A 345 24.96 -21.45 14.46
C LEU A 345 24.88 -19.93 14.63
N ASN A 346 25.89 -19.30 15.23
CA ASN A 346 25.94 -17.86 15.38
C ASN A 346 25.94 -17.14 14.02
N LYS A 347 26.74 -17.63 13.05
CA LYS A 347 26.75 -17.08 11.70
C LYS A 347 25.39 -17.26 11.00
N LYS A 348 24.78 -18.44 11.14
CA LYS A 348 23.43 -18.71 10.59
C LYS A 348 22.35 -17.88 11.26
N SER A 349 22.40 -17.73 12.58
CA SER A 349 21.48 -16.85 13.32
C SER A 349 21.55 -15.40 12.83
N MET A 350 22.76 -14.88 12.56
CA MET A 350 22.92 -13.55 11.96
C MET A 350 22.30 -13.46 10.58
N GLN A 351 22.49 -14.46 9.72
CA GLN A 351 21.86 -14.50 8.39
C GLN A 351 20.33 -14.55 8.48
N ILE A 352 19.79 -15.38 9.38
CA ILE A 352 18.35 -15.48 9.62
C ILE A 352 17.80 -14.14 10.13
N LYS A 353 18.51 -13.51 11.08
CA LYS A 353 18.15 -12.19 11.61
C LYS A 353 18.11 -11.13 10.51
N GLU A 354 19.10 -11.09 9.64
CA GLU A 354 19.15 -10.15 8.52
C GLU A 354 17.94 -10.32 7.59
N GLN A 355 17.59 -11.56 7.24
CA GLN A 355 16.42 -11.85 6.42
C GLN A 355 15.11 -11.54 7.15
N TYR A 356 15.06 -11.80 8.45
CA TYR A 356 13.92 -11.45 9.29
C TYR A 356 13.69 -9.93 9.32
N GLU A 357 14.75 -9.15 9.56
CA GLU A 357 14.69 -7.68 9.58
C GLU A 357 14.35 -7.10 8.19
N LYS A 358 14.92 -7.69 7.13
CA LYS A 358 14.58 -7.31 5.74
C LYS A 358 13.10 -7.56 5.46
N THR A 359 12.60 -8.75 5.78
CA THR A 359 11.18 -9.11 5.62
C THR A 359 10.28 -8.19 6.43
N TYR A 360 10.65 -7.90 7.68
CA TYR A 360 9.92 -6.97 8.54
C TYR A 360 9.81 -5.59 7.90
N LYS A 361 10.91 -5.01 7.42
CA LYS A 361 10.93 -3.69 6.76
C LYS A 361 10.08 -3.69 5.49
N VAL A 362 10.18 -4.74 4.67
CA VAL A 362 9.39 -4.86 3.44
C VAL A 362 7.89 -4.93 3.75
N LEU A 363 7.48 -5.71 4.73
CA LEU A 363 6.07 -5.79 5.14
C LEU A 363 5.54 -4.45 5.66
N GLN A 364 6.32 -3.75 6.50
CA GLN A 364 5.94 -2.44 7.03
C GLN A 364 5.86 -1.35 5.95
N SER A 365 6.76 -1.35 4.98
CA SER A 365 6.74 -0.39 3.86
C SER A 365 5.65 -0.70 2.84
N ARG A 366 5.34 -1.98 2.62
CA ARG A 366 4.32 -2.44 1.66
C ARG A 366 2.89 -2.16 2.14
N TYR A 367 2.65 -2.30 3.44
CA TYR A 367 1.32 -2.21 4.04
C TYR A 367 1.29 -1.10 5.09
N LEU A 368 1.13 0.13 4.61
CA LEU A 368 1.08 1.31 5.46
C LEU A 368 -0.23 1.36 6.26
N CYS A 369 -0.17 1.83 7.50
CA CYS A 369 -1.38 2.16 8.24
C CYS A 369 -2.03 3.43 7.69
N ALA A 370 -3.35 3.58 7.88
CA ALA A 370 -4.10 4.72 7.36
C ALA A 370 -3.58 6.07 7.93
N ASP A 371 -3.08 6.07 9.14
CA ASP A 371 -2.53 7.26 9.80
C ASP A 371 -1.30 7.84 9.08
N ARG A 372 -0.48 6.99 8.45
CA ARG A 372 0.68 7.43 7.64
C ARG A 372 0.29 8.27 6.42
N TYR A 373 -0.91 8.08 5.89
CA TYR A 373 -1.40 8.87 4.76
C TYR A 373 -1.87 10.27 5.19
N VAL A 374 -2.12 10.50 6.47
CA VAL A 374 -2.48 11.84 7.00
C VAL A 374 -1.35 12.83 6.81
N ASP A 375 -0.10 12.38 6.86
CA ASP A 375 1.10 13.19 6.59
C ASP A 375 1.30 13.52 5.11
N ASN A 376 0.30 13.43 4.29
CA ASN A 376 0.17 13.87 2.90
C ASN A 376 1.41 13.69 1.98
N SER A 377 2.62 13.61 2.52
CA SER A 377 3.84 13.35 1.74
C SER A 377 3.84 11.99 1.07
N LEU A 378 3.18 11.00 1.69
CA LEU A 378 3.06 9.64 1.18
C LEU A 378 1.75 9.40 0.44
N LEU A 379 0.72 10.24 0.68
CA LEU A 379 -0.61 10.02 0.11
C LEU A 379 -0.57 9.86 -1.41
N PHE A 380 0.00 10.82 -2.12
CA PHE A 380 -0.02 10.81 -3.58
C PHE A 380 0.95 9.81 -4.22
N LEU A 381 1.94 9.32 -3.46
CA LEU A 381 2.84 8.25 -3.92
C LEU A 381 2.17 6.89 -3.90
N TYR A 382 1.26 6.67 -2.96
CA TYR A 382 0.64 5.35 -2.74
C TYR A 382 -0.84 5.32 -3.09
N LEU A 383 -1.47 6.49 -3.35
CA LEU A 383 -2.89 6.57 -3.65
C LEU A 383 -3.22 5.77 -4.91
N TRP A 384 -4.14 4.81 -4.77
CA TRP A 384 -4.67 3.97 -5.85
C TRP A 384 -3.62 3.20 -6.64
N ASN A 385 -2.51 2.87 -6.02
CA ASN A 385 -1.42 2.16 -6.70
C ASN A 385 -1.61 0.65 -6.78
N ARG A 386 -2.66 0.08 -6.16
CA ARG A 386 -3.03 -1.34 -6.29
C ARG A 386 -4.08 -1.49 -7.38
N ASN A 387 -3.87 -2.47 -8.25
CA ASN A 387 -4.77 -2.82 -9.32
C ASN A 387 -5.10 -4.33 -9.30
N PRO A 388 -6.10 -4.80 -10.08
CA PRO A 388 -6.51 -6.20 -10.10
C PRO A 388 -5.44 -7.23 -10.49
N TYR A 389 -4.32 -6.79 -11.08
CA TYR A 389 -3.22 -7.69 -11.47
C TYR A 389 -2.20 -7.92 -10.35
N HIS A 390 -2.30 -7.19 -9.24
CA HIS A 390 -1.39 -7.35 -8.11
C HIS A 390 -1.85 -8.49 -7.18
N GLU A 391 -0.90 -9.28 -6.67
CA GLU A 391 -1.17 -10.40 -5.75
C GLU A 391 -1.86 -10.00 -4.44
N ASP A 392 -1.74 -8.72 -4.06
CA ASP A 392 -2.35 -8.16 -2.86
C ASP A 392 -3.55 -7.24 -3.16
N PHE A 393 -4.14 -7.38 -4.35
CA PHE A 393 -5.44 -6.79 -4.66
C PHE A 393 -6.50 -7.32 -3.68
N LEU A 394 -7.31 -6.44 -3.13
CA LEU A 394 -8.35 -6.75 -2.12
C LEU A 394 -7.80 -7.33 -0.79
N LYS A 395 -6.50 -7.12 -0.47
CA LYS A 395 -5.92 -7.41 0.85
C LYS A 395 -5.67 -6.13 1.60
N TYR A 396 -6.32 -5.96 2.72
CA TYR A 396 -6.32 -4.71 3.47
C TYR A 396 -5.72 -4.89 4.86
N ARG A 397 -4.87 -3.96 5.25
CA ARG A 397 -4.32 -3.92 6.60
C ARG A 397 -5.40 -3.52 7.59
N VAL A 398 -5.56 -4.31 8.64
CA VAL A 398 -6.51 -4.04 9.72
C VAL A 398 -5.82 -3.61 11.02
N GLY A 399 -4.56 -3.96 11.19
CA GLY A 399 -3.79 -3.65 12.39
C GLY A 399 -2.44 -4.34 12.39
N THR A 400 -1.89 -4.55 13.58
CA THR A 400 -0.65 -5.29 13.81
C THR A 400 -0.88 -6.50 14.70
N GLY A 401 -0.14 -7.56 14.44
CA GLY A 401 -0.26 -8.81 15.18
C GLY A 401 0.98 -9.69 15.01
N ASN A 402 0.79 -10.96 15.31
CA ASN A 402 1.84 -11.97 15.20
C ASN A 402 1.54 -12.90 14.03
N MET A 403 2.53 -13.15 13.19
CA MET A 403 2.40 -14.07 12.06
C MET A 403 3.60 -15.01 12.00
N ARG A 404 3.37 -16.18 11.46
CA ARG A 404 4.46 -17.10 11.15
C ARG A 404 5.43 -16.48 10.16
N PHE A 405 6.74 -16.63 10.43
CA PHE A 405 7.76 -16.15 9.50
C PHE A 405 7.57 -16.84 8.13
N PRO A 406 7.49 -16.08 7.02
CA PRO A 406 7.15 -16.64 5.71
C PRO A 406 8.25 -17.52 5.11
N MET A 407 9.46 -17.47 5.66
CA MET A 407 10.56 -18.35 5.27
C MET A 407 10.62 -19.56 6.20
N GLU A 408 10.63 -20.76 5.62
CA GLU A 408 10.71 -21.98 6.41
C GLU A 408 12.15 -22.28 6.80
N ILE A 409 12.39 -22.45 8.12
CA ILE A 409 13.71 -22.86 8.64
C ILE A 409 13.71 -24.39 8.76
N LYS A 410 14.48 -25.05 7.89
CA LYS A 410 14.60 -26.52 7.86
C LYS A 410 15.95 -26.98 8.36
N PHE A 411 15.97 -28.05 9.12
CA PHE A 411 17.18 -28.80 9.43
C PHE A 411 17.53 -29.76 8.29
N VAL A 412 18.81 -29.81 7.91
CA VAL A 412 19.29 -30.61 6.79
C VAL A 412 20.51 -31.43 7.23
N GLY A 413 20.61 -32.68 6.80
CA GLY A 413 21.70 -33.59 7.11
C GLY A 413 21.23 -34.87 7.78
N GLU A 414 22.16 -35.74 8.17
CA GLU A 414 21.87 -36.99 8.85
C GLU A 414 21.20 -36.73 10.21
N VAL A 415 20.09 -37.39 10.42
CA VAL A 415 19.36 -37.30 11.70
C VAL A 415 20.12 -38.09 12.75
N SER A 416 20.60 -37.43 13.80
CA SER A 416 21.12 -38.10 14.97
C SER A 416 19.95 -38.59 15.83
N TYR A 417 20.00 -39.86 16.25
CA TYR A 417 19.03 -40.39 17.22
C TYR A 417 19.12 -39.71 18.61
N GLU A 418 20.10 -38.84 18.83
CA GLU A 418 20.23 -38.00 20.03
C GLU A 418 19.60 -36.61 19.80
N GLU A 419 18.30 -36.55 19.53
CA GLU A 419 17.55 -35.28 19.39
C GLU A 419 17.53 -34.45 20.68
N GLU A 420 17.87 -35.01 21.82
CA GLU A 420 17.90 -34.36 23.13
C GLU A 420 19.25 -33.65 23.44
N GLY A 421 20.21 -33.67 22.54
CA GLY A 421 21.51 -33.07 22.75
C GLY A 421 21.47 -31.54 22.92
N ILE A 422 22.34 -30.99 23.79
CA ILE A 422 22.44 -29.54 24.05
C ILE A 422 22.57 -28.72 22.74
N LEU A 423 23.33 -29.22 21.78
CA LEU A 423 23.52 -28.54 20.49
C LEU A 423 22.23 -28.51 19.64
N TRP A 424 21.42 -29.54 19.71
CA TRP A 424 20.10 -29.59 19.09
C TRP A 424 19.17 -28.55 19.71
N GLN A 425 19.14 -28.49 21.03
CA GLN A 425 18.33 -27.48 21.74
C GLN A 425 18.78 -26.05 21.43
N GLU A 426 20.10 -25.82 21.27
CA GLU A 426 20.62 -24.50 20.84
C GLU A 426 20.17 -24.16 19.41
N ALA A 427 20.16 -25.10 18.50
CA ALA A 427 19.70 -24.91 17.13
C ALA A 427 18.17 -24.73 17.05
N GLU A 428 17.42 -25.52 17.81
CA GLU A 428 15.96 -25.43 17.91
C GLU A 428 15.50 -24.10 18.48
N LYS A 429 16.17 -23.58 19.50
CA LYS A 429 15.89 -22.24 20.06
C LYS A 429 16.00 -21.14 19.00
N ILE A 430 16.95 -21.24 18.06
CA ILE A 430 17.07 -20.29 16.95
C ILE A 430 15.84 -20.38 16.04
N ARG A 431 15.44 -21.61 15.68
CA ARG A 431 14.24 -21.83 14.86
C ARG A 431 12.98 -21.30 15.55
N GLU A 432 12.79 -21.60 16.82
CA GLU A 432 11.63 -21.15 17.61
C GLU A 432 11.60 -19.63 17.73
N HIS A 433 12.75 -19.00 17.98
CA HIS A 433 12.85 -17.54 18.13
C HIS A 433 12.44 -16.79 16.87
N TYR A 434 12.82 -17.29 15.69
CA TYR A 434 12.48 -16.65 14.40
C TYR A 434 11.24 -17.24 13.72
N ASN A 435 10.56 -18.21 14.34
CA ASN A 435 9.35 -18.83 13.74
C ASN A 435 8.17 -17.88 13.68
N ILE A 436 8.09 -16.92 14.60
CA ILE A 436 7.00 -15.95 14.69
C ILE A 436 7.55 -14.54 14.55
N MET A 437 6.94 -13.77 13.67
CA MET A 437 7.16 -12.33 13.55
C MET A 437 6.13 -11.58 14.36
N HIS A 438 6.61 -10.61 15.16
CA HIS A 438 5.78 -9.81 16.03
C HIS A 438 5.53 -8.42 15.45
N GLN A 439 4.37 -7.83 15.77
CA GLN A 439 3.98 -6.46 15.38
C GLN A 439 4.06 -6.21 13.88
N ILE A 440 3.70 -7.20 13.07
CA ILE A 440 3.64 -7.06 11.62
C ILE A 440 2.22 -6.68 11.17
N PRO A 441 2.08 -6.06 9.98
CA PRO A 441 0.78 -5.78 9.40
C PRO A 441 -0.06 -7.05 9.23
N MET A 442 -1.25 -7.07 9.84
CA MET A 442 -2.24 -8.12 9.66
C MET A 442 -3.17 -7.75 8.51
N LEU A 443 -3.29 -8.66 7.55
CA LEU A 443 -4.01 -8.41 6.30
C LEU A 443 -5.31 -9.21 6.24
N LEU A 444 -6.41 -8.51 6.10
CA LEU A 444 -7.69 -9.09 5.74
C LEU A 444 -7.74 -9.32 4.23
N ASP A 445 -7.76 -10.57 3.82
CA ASP A 445 -7.93 -10.96 2.41
C ASP A 445 -9.43 -11.20 2.13
N ILE A 446 -10.10 -10.19 1.58
CA ILE A 446 -11.53 -10.26 1.31
C ILE A 446 -11.88 -11.14 0.09
N THR A 447 -10.89 -11.62 -0.65
CA THR A 447 -11.14 -12.56 -1.74
C THR A 447 -11.48 -13.95 -1.22
N GLN A 448 -11.02 -14.29 -0.01
CA GLN A 448 -11.29 -15.56 0.64
C GLN A 448 -12.63 -15.60 1.37
N TYR A 449 -13.17 -14.42 1.71
CA TYR A 449 -14.37 -14.29 2.52
C TYR A 449 -15.41 -13.42 1.82
N ASN A 450 -16.50 -14.02 1.35
CA ASN A 450 -17.60 -13.26 0.75
C ASN A 450 -18.35 -12.42 1.79
N GLN A 451 -18.26 -12.81 3.07
CA GLN A 451 -18.90 -12.13 4.18
C GLN A 451 -17.97 -12.08 5.39
N VAL A 452 -17.85 -10.90 5.97
CA VAL A 452 -17.04 -10.61 7.15
C VAL A 452 -17.90 -9.92 8.19
N GLY A 453 -17.87 -10.41 9.43
CA GLY A 453 -18.54 -9.77 10.58
C GLY A 453 -17.59 -8.80 11.29
N VAL A 454 -18.11 -7.69 11.75
CA VAL A 454 -17.42 -6.73 12.62
C VAL A 454 -18.25 -6.49 13.88
N ILE A 455 -17.65 -6.70 15.04
CA ILE A 455 -18.27 -6.51 16.36
C ILE A 455 -17.43 -5.51 17.14
N GLU A 456 -17.94 -4.28 17.31
CA GLU A 456 -17.24 -3.23 18.06
C GLU A 456 -18.17 -2.18 18.71
N ALA A 457 -19.50 -2.42 18.72
CA ALA A 457 -20.48 -1.43 19.15
C ALA A 457 -20.39 -1.00 20.63
N GLU A 458 -19.85 -1.88 21.50
CA GLU A 458 -19.72 -1.60 22.94
C GLU A 458 -18.49 -0.75 23.32
N MET A 459 -17.68 -0.37 22.34
CA MET A 459 -16.46 0.43 22.54
C MET A 459 -16.74 1.92 22.36
N ASP A 460 -15.96 2.78 22.98
CA ASP A 460 -16.09 4.25 22.91
C ASP A 460 -16.10 4.77 21.45
N ASP A 461 -15.35 4.13 20.56
CA ASP A 461 -15.38 4.36 19.12
C ASP A 461 -15.84 3.08 18.41
N GLY A 462 -17.15 2.84 18.39
CA GLY A 462 -17.78 1.65 17.82
C GLY A 462 -17.70 1.56 16.30
N MET A 463 -16.83 2.32 15.63
CA MET A 463 -16.60 2.28 14.18
C MET A 463 -15.12 2.32 13.78
N LEU A 464 -14.24 2.01 14.69
CA LEU A 464 -12.80 2.09 14.45
C LEU A 464 -12.35 1.12 13.36
N ILE A 465 -12.75 -0.16 13.47
CA ILE A 465 -12.36 -1.20 12.50
C ILE A 465 -12.93 -0.86 11.12
N VAL A 466 -14.23 -0.55 11.06
CA VAL A 466 -14.91 -0.24 9.80
C VAL A 466 -14.33 1.01 9.16
N ARG A 467 -14.06 2.07 9.95
CA ARG A 467 -13.43 3.30 9.45
C ARG A 467 -12.06 3.06 8.86
N ASN A 468 -11.21 2.33 9.59
CA ASN A 468 -9.88 1.95 9.08
C ASN A 468 -9.97 1.11 7.82
N LEU A 469 -10.89 0.15 7.77
CA LEU A 469 -11.06 -0.71 6.61
C LEU A 469 -11.52 0.09 5.39
N ILE A 470 -12.50 0.99 5.54
CA ILE A 470 -12.94 1.90 4.47
C ILE A 470 -11.75 2.74 3.99
N LEU A 471 -10.96 3.31 4.89
CA LEU A 471 -9.78 4.09 4.51
C LEU A 471 -8.75 3.27 3.75
N GLN A 472 -8.42 2.07 4.21
CA GLN A 472 -7.51 1.18 3.51
C GLN A 472 -8.01 0.85 2.09
N ILE A 473 -9.31 0.55 1.93
CA ILE A 473 -9.93 0.28 0.64
C ILE A 473 -9.78 1.49 -0.28
N VAL A 474 -10.20 2.67 0.17
CA VAL A 474 -10.26 3.87 -0.67
C VAL A 474 -8.90 4.50 -0.94
N LEU A 475 -7.89 4.21 -0.14
CA LEU A 475 -6.52 4.66 -0.35
C LEU A 475 -5.73 3.72 -1.27
N CYS A 476 -5.97 2.43 -1.15
CA CYS A 476 -5.20 1.42 -1.90
C CYS A 476 -5.72 1.21 -3.32
N ASN A 477 -7.04 1.21 -3.52
CA ASN A 477 -7.66 0.86 -4.79
C ASN A 477 -8.37 2.05 -5.42
N CYS A 478 -8.40 2.10 -6.74
CA CYS A 478 -9.12 3.12 -7.47
C CYS A 478 -10.64 2.85 -7.41
N TYR A 479 -11.42 3.93 -7.44
CA TYR A 479 -12.90 3.89 -7.46
C TYR A 479 -13.50 3.22 -8.70
N THR A 480 -12.69 2.93 -9.71
CA THR A 480 -13.09 2.14 -10.89
C THR A 480 -12.88 0.65 -10.71
N GLU A 481 -12.02 0.27 -9.78
CA GLU A 481 -11.67 -1.11 -9.49
C GLU A 481 -12.44 -1.66 -8.29
N VAL A 482 -12.79 -0.76 -7.35
CA VAL A 482 -13.58 -1.09 -6.17
C VAL A 482 -14.70 -0.07 -5.98
N LYS A 483 -15.90 -0.56 -5.75
CA LYS A 483 -17.09 0.23 -5.43
C LYS A 483 -17.54 -0.07 -4.02
N LEU A 484 -17.97 0.97 -3.32
CA LEU A 484 -18.52 0.87 -1.97
C LEU A 484 -20.01 1.12 -1.96
N ALA A 485 -20.71 0.44 -1.07
CA ALA A 485 -22.08 0.78 -0.69
C ALA A 485 -22.22 0.73 0.82
N CYS A 486 -22.92 1.71 1.40
CA CYS A 486 -23.12 1.83 2.84
C CYS A 486 -24.63 1.87 3.15
N ILE A 487 -25.07 1.01 4.06
CA ILE A 487 -26.47 0.84 4.45
C ILE A 487 -26.56 0.99 5.96
N TYR A 488 -27.19 2.05 6.40
CA TYR A 488 -27.36 2.41 7.82
C TYR A 488 -28.68 3.16 8.07
N ASP A 489 -29.08 3.27 9.31
CA ASP A 489 -30.31 3.99 9.69
C ASP A 489 -29.99 5.40 10.19
N LYS A 490 -30.45 6.42 9.45
CA LYS A 490 -30.31 7.83 9.83
C LYS A 490 -31.03 8.22 11.12
N ASN A 491 -32.04 7.45 11.53
CA ASN A 491 -32.77 7.73 12.77
C ASN A 491 -32.00 7.31 14.02
N LYS A 492 -30.95 6.48 13.84
CA LYS A 492 -30.00 6.15 14.88
C LYS A 492 -28.91 7.21 14.87
N VAL A 493 -28.95 8.17 15.78
CA VAL A 493 -28.04 9.33 15.84
C VAL A 493 -26.57 8.91 15.76
N MET A 494 -26.18 7.89 16.52
CA MET A 494 -24.83 7.38 16.50
C MET A 494 -24.40 6.87 15.11
N GLN A 495 -25.30 6.14 14.41
CA GLN A 495 -25.00 5.66 13.06
C GLN A 495 -24.86 6.83 12.09
N TYR A 496 -25.78 7.78 12.09
CA TYR A 496 -25.73 8.93 11.19
C TYR A 496 -24.43 9.74 11.31
N GLU A 497 -24.03 10.08 12.53
CA GLU A 497 -22.81 10.85 12.78
C GLU A 497 -21.54 10.07 12.38
N GLN A 498 -21.54 8.76 12.59
CA GLN A 498 -20.38 7.92 12.30
C GLN A 498 -20.23 7.63 10.81
N TRP A 499 -21.32 7.49 10.04
CA TRP A 499 -21.30 7.20 8.60
C TRP A 499 -21.25 8.44 7.70
N GLY A 500 -21.43 9.64 8.24
CA GLY A 500 -21.50 10.88 7.46
C GLY A 500 -20.32 11.13 6.53
N PHE A 501 -19.13 10.67 6.88
CA PHE A 501 -17.94 10.81 6.05
C PHE A 501 -18.00 10.01 4.75
N CYS A 502 -18.79 8.93 4.69
CA CYS A 502 -18.92 8.08 3.49
C CYS A 502 -19.46 8.85 2.28
N ARG A 503 -20.17 9.94 2.49
CA ARG A 503 -20.72 10.80 1.42
C ARG A 503 -19.65 11.42 0.53
N TRP A 504 -18.43 11.56 1.05
CA TRP A 504 -17.32 12.17 0.36
C TRP A 504 -16.44 11.18 -0.41
N LEU A 505 -16.66 9.86 -0.25
CA LEU A 505 -15.87 8.83 -0.87
C LEU A 505 -16.06 8.80 -2.39
N PRO A 506 -14.99 8.83 -3.19
CA PRO A 506 -15.10 8.69 -4.64
C PRO A 506 -15.63 7.31 -5.06
N HIS A 507 -15.47 6.29 -4.20
CA HIS A 507 -15.89 4.90 -4.43
C HIS A 507 -17.39 4.66 -4.25
N ILE A 508 -18.08 5.61 -3.60
CA ILE A 508 -19.50 5.46 -3.27
C ILE A 508 -20.43 5.79 -4.44
N TRP A 509 -19.89 6.36 -5.51
CA TRP A 509 -20.66 6.76 -6.67
C TRP A 509 -20.90 5.58 -7.62
N ASP A 510 -22.09 5.55 -8.24
CA ASP A 510 -22.37 4.66 -9.36
C ASP A 510 -21.40 4.91 -10.54
N SER A 511 -21.50 4.10 -11.61
CA SER A 511 -20.63 4.22 -12.77
C SER A 511 -20.75 5.58 -13.46
N ASP A 512 -21.98 6.11 -13.49
CA ASP A 512 -22.29 7.39 -14.14
C ASP A 512 -22.09 8.60 -13.21
N ARG A 513 -21.71 8.37 -11.95
CA ARG A 513 -21.57 9.39 -10.90
C ARG A 513 -22.83 10.26 -10.67
N ARG A 514 -23.99 9.71 -10.95
CA ARG A 514 -25.28 10.39 -10.74
C ARG A 514 -25.86 10.15 -9.36
N LYS A 515 -25.70 8.92 -8.85
CA LYS A 515 -26.25 8.52 -7.57
C LYS A 515 -25.17 7.92 -6.68
N ARG A 516 -25.31 8.15 -5.39
CA ARG A 516 -24.46 7.53 -4.37
C ARG A 516 -25.02 6.18 -3.96
N ASN A 517 -24.15 5.23 -3.67
CA ASN A 517 -24.53 3.93 -3.12
C ASN A 517 -24.60 4.01 -1.60
N ILE A 518 -25.41 4.95 -1.11
CA ILE A 518 -25.72 5.13 0.32
C ILE A 518 -27.22 4.96 0.48
N ALA A 519 -27.60 4.22 1.50
CA ALA A 519 -28.99 4.08 1.94
C ALA A 519 -29.10 4.39 3.42
N GLU A 520 -29.86 5.42 3.75
CA GLU A 520 -30.05 5.95 5.11
C GLU A 520 -31.45 5.58 5.69
N ASN A 521 -32.27 4.97 4.87
CA ASN A 521 -33.63 4.52 5.23
C ASN A 521 -34.06 3.38 4.31
N LEU A 522 -35.15 2.72 4.64
CA LEU A 522 -35.68 1.57 3.91
C LEU A 522 -35.97 1.87 2.43
N SER A 523 -36.51 3.06 2.11
CA SER A 523 -36.85 3.42 0.73
C SER A 523 -35.60 3.56 -0.13
N GLU A 524 -34.58 4.20 0.39
CA GLU A 524 -33.28 4.33 -0.29
C GLU A 524 -32.55 2.97 -0.41
N ALA A 525 -32.70 2.12 0.60
CA ALA A 525 -32.13 0.77 0.58
C ALA A 525 -32.76 -0.06 -0.55
N ARG A 526 -34.08 -0.03 -0.72
CA ARG A 526 -34.79 -0.69 -1.83
C ARG A 526 -34.32 -0.19 -3.19
N GLU A 527 -34.20 1.13 -3.35
CA GLU A 527 -33.67 1.70 -4.60
C GLU A 527 -32.23 1.28 -4.88
N LEU A 528 -31.37 1.28 -3.86
CA LEU A 528 -29.99 0.83 -3.96
C LEU A 528 -29.91 -0.66 -4.34
N PHE A 529 -30.66 -1.52 -3.64
CA PHE A 529 -30.67 -2.96 -3.94
C PHE A 529 -31.24 -3.24 -5.32
N TYR A 530 -32.22 -2.52 -5.79
CA TYR A 530 -32.73 -2.63 -7.14
C TYR A 530 -31.62 -2.31 -8.18
N ARG A 531 -30.89 -1.21 -8.00
CA ARG A 531 -29.76 -0.84 -8.89
C ARG A 531 -28.65 -1.90 -8.88
N LEU A 532 -28.27 -2.36 -7.70
CA LEU A 532 -27.27 -3.43 -7.57
C LEU A 532 -27.76 -4.72 -8.20
N LEU A 533 -29.05 -5.06 -8.04
CA LEU A 533 -29.64 -6.24 -8.67
C LEU A 533 -29.46 -6.22 -10.20
N GLN A 534 -29.65 -5.07 -10.85
CA GLN A 534 -29.44 -4.94 -12.31
C GLN A 534 -27.98 -5.18 -12.68
N VAL A 535 -27.03 -4.58 -11.93
CA VAL A 535 -25.60 -4.76 -12.14
C VAL A 535 -25.22 -6.24 -12.02
N PHE A 536 -25.68 -6.92 -10.97
CA PHE A 536 -25.30 -8.31 -10.72
C PHE A 536 -26.03 -9.31 -11.62
N LYS A 537 -27.24 -9.01 -12.09
CA LYS A 537 -27.89 -9.79 -13.15
C LYS A 537 -27.09 -9.77 -14.45
N GLU A 538 -26.56 -8.60 -14.81
CA GLU A 538 -25.72 -8.49 -16.00
C GLU A 538 -24.40 -9.25 -15.84
N ARG A 539 -23.81 -9.23 -14.64
CA ARG A 539 -22.61 -10.05 -14.35
C ARG A 539 -22.88 -11.53 -14.43
N GLU A 540 -23.98 -12.00 -13.85
CA GLU A 540 -24.43 -13.40 -13.92
C GLU A 540 -24.55 -13.87 -15.38
N ARG A 541 -24.96 -12.99 -16.30
CA ARG A 541 -25.05 -13.30 -17.74
C ARG A 541 -23.70 -13.34 -18.44
N ILE A 542 -22.75 -12.49 -18.05
CA ILE A 542 -21.43 -12.41 -18.66
C ILE A 542 -20.53 -13.55 -18.17
N SER A 543 -20.75 -14.06 -16.96
CA SER A 543 -19.98 -15.15 -16.32
C SER A 543 -20.24 -16.53 -16.91
N THR A 544 -20.38 -16.64 -18.25
CA THR A 544 -20.36 -17.95 -18.91
C THR A 544 -18.93 -18.51 -18.91
N PRO A 545 -18.76 -19.85 -18.72
CA PRO A 545 -17.44 -20.48 -18.65
C PRO A 545 -16.59 -20.17 -19.89
N GLY A 546 -15.47 -19.46 -19.68
CA GLY A 546 -14.50 -19.14 -20.72
C GLY A 546 -14.26 -17.63 -21.01
N ARG A 547 -15.01 -16.71 -20.43
CA ARG A 547 -14.69 -15.27 -20.47
C ARG A 547 -14.16 -14.81 -19.12
N SER A 548 -12.94 -14.35 -19.09
CA SER A 548 -12.34 -13.78 -17.89
C SER A 548 -13.12 -12.53 -17.43
N GLU A 549 -13.47 -12.48 -16.15
CA GLU A 549 -14.08 -11.33 -15.44
C GLU A 549 -13.14 -10.11 -15.33
N GLN A 550 -12.10 -10.04 -16.16
CA GLN A 550 -11.09 -8.99 -16.10
C GLN A 550 -11.69 -7.65 -16.43
N GLY A 551 -11.70 -6.74 -15.46
CA GLY A 551 -12.06 -5.34 -15.62
C GLY A 551 -13.36 -4.88 -14.97
N LEU A 552 -14.12 -5.76 -14.31
CA LEU A 552 -15.31 -5.36 -13.56
C LEU A 552 -14.93 -4.92 -12.12
N PRO A 553 -15.50 -3.82 -11.60
CA PRO A 553 -15.20 -3.37 -10.25
C PRO A 553 -15.71 -4.35 -9.20
N HIS A 554 -14.93 -4.58 -8.15
CA HIS A 554 -15.39 -5.36 -6.99
C HIS A 554 -16.29 -4.47 -6.09
N TYR A 555 -17.44 -5.00 -5.67
CA TYR A 555 -18.35 -4.29 -4.77
C TYR A 555 -18.15 -4.75 -3.33
N ILE A 556 -18.01 -3.77 -2.42
CA ILE A 556 -17.95 -4.02 -0.97
C ILE A 556 -19.11 -3.29 -0.32
N LEU A 557 -20.03 -4.06 0.26
CA LEU A 557 -21.21 -3.55 0.95
C LEU A 557 -20.97 -3.54 2.45
N PHE A 558 -21.12 -2.39 3.08
CA PHE A 558 -21.16 -2.24 4.52
C PHE A 558 -22.61 -2.16 4.99
N ILE A 559 -23.02 -3.12 5.81
CA ILE A 559 -24.40 -3.23 6.28
C ILE A 559 -24.42 -3.10 7.81
N ALA A 560 -24.97 -1.99 8.30
CA ALA A 560 -25.20 -1.74 9.72
C ALA A 560 -26.68 -1.96 10.13
N GLU A 561 -27.59 -2.14 9.15
CA GLU A 561 -29.02 -2.39 9.41
C GLU A 561 -29.51 -3.56 8.53
N GLU A 562 -29.47 -4.76 9.09
CA GLU A 562 -29.84 -6.00 8.40
C GLU A 562 -31.30 -6.01 7.94
N LYS A 563 -32.20 -5.40 8.72
CA LYS A 563 -33.64 -5.37 8.41
C LYS A 563 -34.00 -4.76 7.06
N TYR A 564 -33.11 -3.94 6.49
CA TYR A 564 -33.34 -3.36 5.17
C TYR A 564 -33.15 -4.36 4.02
N LEU A 565 -32.62 -5.55 4.30
CA LEU A 565 -32.50 -6.65 3.34
C LEU A 565 -33.73 -7.56 3.30
N ASP A 566 -34.65 -7.42 4.25
CA ASP A 566 -35.80 -8.31 4.35
C ASP A 566 -36.69 -8.20 3.11
N GLY A 567 -36.87 -9.32 2.42
CA GLY A 567 -37.69 -9.39 1.21
C GLY A 567 -37.02 -8.87 -0.06
N GLU A 568 -35.77 -8.42 -0.01
CA GLU A 568 -35.04 -7.89 -1.17
C GLU A 568 -34.47 -9.01 -2.06
N MET A 569 -34.74 -8.95 -3.36
CA MET A 569 -34.27 -9.96 -4.32
C MET A 569 -32.74 -10.00 -4.45
N PHE A 570 -32.06 -8.90 -4.11
CA PHE A 570 -30.61 -8.82 -4.15
C PHE A 570 -29.93 -9.73 -3.12
N SER A 571 -30.65 -10.14 -2.07
CA SER A 571 -30.17 -11.08 -1.04
C SER A 571 -29.67 -12.41 -1.62
N LYS A 572 -30.18 -12.83 -2.78
CA LYS A 572 -29.69 -14.04 -3.47
C LYS A 572 -28.18 -13.97 -3.78
N TYR A 573 -27.65 -12.80 -4.14
CA TYR A 573 -26.22 -12.62 -4.44
C TYR A 573 -25.38 -12.52 -3.16
N ILE A 574 -25.95 -11.95 -2.09
CA ILE A 574 -25.29 -11.86 -0.79
C ILE A 574 -25.07 -13.26 -0.21
N PHE A 575 -26.11 -14.10 -0.24
CA PHE A 575 -26.07 -15.43 0.39
C PHE A 575 -25.68 -16.56 -0.57
N ASN A 576 -25.28 -16.26 -1.80
CA ASN A 576 -24.79 -17.27 -2.74
C ASN A 576 -23.48 -17.87 -2.26
N LYS A 577 -23.49 -19.21 -2.04
CA LYS A 577 -22.32 -19.96 -1.57
C LYS A 577 -21.43 -20.47 -2.71
N LYS A 578 -21.94 -20.53 -3.93
CA LYS A 578 -21.28 -21.22 -5.06
C LYS A 578 -20.48 -20.28 -5.93
N GLU A 579 -20.97 -19.07 -6.18
CA GLU A 579 -20.38 -18.14 -7.14
C GLU A 579 -20.28 -16.74 -6.51
N ASN A 580 -19.10 -16.13 -6.62
CA ASN A 580 -18.88 -14.77 -6.21
C ASN A 580 -18.73 -13.90 -7.47
N TYR A 581 -19.71 -13.05 -7.72
CA TYR A 581 -19.73 -12.11 -8.84
C TYR A 581 -18.98 -10.81 -8.54
N GLY A 582 -17.94 -10.85 -7.69
CA GLY A 582 -17.20 -9.66 -7.27
C GLY A 582 -17.95 -8.86 -6.19
N LEU A 583 -18.54 -9.55 -5.21
CA LEU A 583 -19.25 -8.99 -4.07
C LEU A 583 -18.64 -9.46 -2.75
N THR A 584 -18.38 -8.53 -1.86
CA THR A 584 -18.08 -8.81 -0.45
C THR A 584 -19.01 -8.00 0.44
N VAL A 585 -19.52 -8.61 1.50
CA VAL A 585 -20.38 -7.95 2.47
C VAL A 585 -19.70 -7.90 3.83
N ILE A 586 -19.68 -6.71 4.41
CA ILE A 586 -19.15 -6.46 5.75
C ILE A 586 -20.31 -6.07 6.66
N TRP A 587 -20.58 -6.94 7.60
CA TRP A 587 -21.66 -6.79 8.57
C TRP A 587 -21.13 -6.06 9.79
N LEU A 588 -21.74 -4.94 10.15
CA LEU A 588 -21.50 -4.27 11.43
C LEU A 588 -22.65 -4.60 12.38
N VAL A 589 -22.35 -5.37 13.40
CA VAL A 589 -23.33 -5.85 14.38
C VAL A 589 -22.87 -5.60 15.81
N GLU A 590 -23.83 -5.54 16.73
CA GLU A 590 -23.56 -5.35 18.15
C GLU A 590 -23.13 -6.66 18.83
N ARG A 591 -23.73 -7.78 18.37
CA ARG A 591 -23.52 -9.11 18.97
C ARG A 591 -23.35 -10.17 17.89
N ARG A 592 -22.62 -11.21 18.24
CA ARG A 592 -22.31 -12.34 17.34
C ARG A 592 -23.58 -13.04 16.79
N GLU A 593 -24.63 -13.13 17.60
CA GLU A 593 -25.87 -13.82 17.24
C GLU A 593 -26.63 -13.13 16.10
N GLN A 594 -26.31 -11.86 15.83
CA GLN A 594 -26.88 -11.09 14.72
C GLN A 594 -26.18 -11.35 13.38
N LEU A 595 -25.03 -12.07 13.39
CA LEU A 595 -24.32 -12.39 12.16
C LEU A 595 -25.00 -13.51 11.38
N PRO A 596 -25.11 -13.39 10.05
CA PRO A 596 -25.59 -14.48 9.21
C PRO A 596 -24.74 -15.74 9.33
N ASN A 597 -25.37 -16.91 9.26
CA ASN A 597 -24.67 -18.21 9.30
C ASN A 597 -23.67 -18.43 8.15
N THR A 598 -23.71 -17.59 7.12
CA THR A 598 -22.76 -17.60 5.99
C THR A 598 -21.50 -16.82 6.28
N CYS A 599 -21.47 -16.01 7.33
CA CYS A 599 -20.30 -15.27 7.77
C CYS A 599 -19.29 -16.24 8.38
N LYS A 600 -18.08 -16.27 7.82
CA LYS A 600 -17.02 -17.19 8.26
C LYS A 600 -15.96 -16.51 9.10
N LEU A 601 -15.67 -15.26 8.86
CA LEU A 601 -14.64 -14.48 9.56
C LEU A 601 -15.30 -13.37 10.38
N VAL A 602 -14.85 -13.22 11.61
CA VAL A 602 -15.29 -12.15 12.52
C VAL A 602 -14.07 -11.37 13.01
N LEU A 603 -14.13 -10.06 12.84
CA LEU A 603 -13.26 -9.08 13.49
C LEU A 603 -13.98 -8.58 14.73
N GLU A 604 -13.38 -8.75 15.88
CA GLU A 604 -13.99 -8.38 17.16
C GLU A 604 -13.06 -7.46 17.94
N ARG A 605 -13.64 -6.36 18.45
CA ARG A 605 -12.99 -5.45 19.37
C ARG A 605 -13.93 -5.23 20.54
N SER A 606 -13.68 -5.95 21.62
CA SER A 606 -14.41 -5.90 22.87
C SER A 606 -13.46 -5.64 24.02
N LYS A 607 -13.98 -5.49 25.23
CA LYS A 607 -13.16 -5.35 26.44
C LYS A 607 -12.36 -6.61 26.77
N GLU A 608 -12.83 -7.76 26.31
CA GLU A 608 -12.24 -9.06 26.62
C GLU A 608 -11.33 -9.56 25.51
N PHE A 609 -11.58 -9.18 24.25
CA PHE A 609 -10.83 -9.67 23.11
C PHE A 609 -10.69 -8.60 22.02
N SER A 610 -9.50 -8.54 21.41
CA SER A 610 -9.22 -7.72 20.24
C SER A 610 -8.50 -8.57 19.21
N GLY A 611 -9.17 -8.86 18.07
CA GLY A 611 -8.59 -9.72 17.06
C GLY A 611 -9.61 -10.23 16.05
N TRP A 612 -9.25 -11.31 15.38
CA TRP A 612 -10.15 -12.02 14.49
C TRP A 612 -10.22 -13.52 14.80
N TYR A 613 -11.29 -14.15 14.34
CA TYR A 613 -11.45 -15.60 14.40
C TYR A 613 -12.38 -16.11 13.30
N GLU A 614 -12.13 -17.34 12.86
CA GLU A 614 -13.01 -18.04 11.92
C GLU A 614 -14.11 -18.81 12.68
N ILE A 615 -15.33 -18.75 12.13
CA ILE A 615 -16.45 -19.51 12.65
C ILE A 615 -16.43 -20.89 12.00
N GLU A 616 -15.58 -21.79 12.50
CA GLU A 616 -15.62 -23.22 12.15
C GLU A 616 -16.32 -24.05 13.23
N ARG A 617 -16.96 -25.16 12.80
CA ARG A 617 -17.77 -26.00 13.69
C ARG A 617 -17.01 -26.62 14.87
N HIS A 618 -15.67 -26.76 14.81
CA HIS A 618 -14.89 -27.55 15.78
C HIS A 618 -13.63 -26.88 16.35
N SER A 619 -13.13 -25.78 15.82
CA SER A 619 -12.03 -25.04 16.44
C SER A 619 -12.14 -23.55 16.15
N GLN A 620 -12.13 -22.74 17.21
CA GLN A 620 -12.01 -21.29 17.08
C GLN A 620 -10.54 -20.93 17.25
N LYS A 621 -9.81 -20.84 16.15
CA LYS A 621 -8.47 -20.25 16.19
C LYS A 621 -8.62 -18.73 16.29
N ARG A 622 -8.43 -18.20 17.48
CA ARG A 622 -8.43 -16.76 17.74
C ARG A 622 -7.03 -16.21 17.55
N GLU A 623 -6.92 -15.17 16.76
CA GLU A 623 -5.66 -14.44 16.57
C GLU A 623 -5.84 -13.01 17.09
N GLU A 624 -4.96 -12.61 18.00
CA GLU A 624 -4.98 -11.27 18.58
C GLU A 624 -4.43 -10.25 17.60
N ILE A 625 -5.11 -9.12 17.49
CA ILE A 625 -4.74 -8.00 16.62
C ILE A 625 -4.87 -6.69 17.40
N HIS A 626 -3.85 -5.87 17.32
CA HIS A 626 -3.93 -4.47 17.68
C HIS A 626 -4.43 -3.70 16.45
N PHE A 627 -5.73 -3.38 16.42
CA PHE A 627 -6.32 -2.64 15.32
C PHE A 627 -5.69 -1.26 15.19
N ASP A 628 -5.42 -0.85 13.93
CA ASP A 628 -4.88 0.48 13.67
C ASP A 628 -5.88 1.56 14.11
N TYR A 629 -5.37 2.63 14.70
CA TYR A 629 -6.18 3.73 15.17
C TYR A 629 -5.98 4.98 14.32
N ILE A 630 -7.07 5.59 13.91
CA ILE A 630 -7.08 6.90 13.28
C ILE A 630 -8.19 7.75 13.88
N LYS A 631 -7.88 9.00 14.21
CA LYS A 631 -8.87 9.95 14.72
C LYS A 631 -9.92 10.25 13.67
N LYS A 632 -11.18 10.39 14.07
CA LYS A 632 -12.32 10.67 13.17
C LYS A 632 -12.05 11.91 12.29
N GLU A 633 -11.58 13.00 12.91
CA GLU A 633 -11.30 14.25 12.20
C GLU A 633 -10.17 14.11 11.18
N ALA A 634 -9.15 13.29 11.50
CA ALA A 634 -8.05 13.00 10.57
C ALA A 634 -8.54 12.17 9.38
N ALA A 635 -9.37 11.16 9.64
CA ALA A 635 -10.01 10.36 8.61
C ALA A 635 -10.89 11.21 7.67
N GLU A 636 -11.73 12.08 8.22
CA GLU A 636 -12.57 12.98 7.43
C GLU A 636 -11.75 13.94 6.57
N ARG A 637 -10.70 14.54 7.12
CA ARG A 637 -9.79 15.41 6.35
C ARG A 637 -9.15 14.66 5.17
N LEU A 638 -8.66 13.44 5.42
CA LEU A 638 -8.05 12.60 4.40
C LEU A 638 -9.04 12.26 3.28
N ILE A 639 -10.25 11.86 3.65
CA ILE A 639 -11.32 11.54 2.70
C ILE A 639 -11.72 12.76 1.87
N ARG A 640 -11.85 13.93 2.49
CA ARG A 640 -12.13 15.17 1.76
C ARG A 640 -11.01 15.53 0.79
N THR A 641 -9.74 15.28 1.16
CA THR A 641 -8.60 15.51 0.27
C THR A 641 -8.68 14.64 -1.00
N ILE A 642 -9.10 13.37 -0.88
CA ILE A 642 -9.19 12.46 -2.03
C ILE A 642 -10.51 12.56 -2.79
N SER A 643 -11.55 13.17 -2.21
CA SER A 643 -12.91 13.19 -2.79
C SER A 643 -12.98 13.83 -4.17
N GLY A 644 -12.15 14.85 -4.40
CA GLY A 644 -12.11 15.60 -5.66
C GLY A 644 -11.14 15.06 -6.70
N ILE A 645 -10.32 14.07 -6.34
CA ILE A 645 -9.30 13.55 -7.24
C ILE A 645 -9.94 12.68 -8.32
N ARG A 646 -9.56 12.93 -9.57
CA ARG A 646 -9.97 12.15 -10.73
C ARG A 646 -8.75 11.55 -11.40
N VAL A 647 -8.87 10.29 -11.82
CA VAL A 647 -7.79 9.59 -12.51
C VAL A 647 -7.79 9.96 -13.98
N ALA A 648 -6.68 10.46 -14.49
CA ALA A 648 -6.51 10.93 -15.86
C ALA A 648 -6.84 9.85 -16.90
N GLU A 649 -6.35 8.65 -16.68
CA GLU A 649 -6.55 7.51 -17.59
C GLU A 649 -8.03 7.14 -17.79
N ILE A 650 -8.89 7.62 -16.88
CA ILE A 650 -10.34 7.39 -16.92
C ILE A 650 -11.05 8.55 -17.57
N GLU A 651 -10.57 9.78 -17.38
CA GLU A 651 -11.18 10.96 -18.00
C GLU A 651 -10.90 11.02 -19.49
N GLU A 652 -9.70 10.65 -19.92
CA GLU A 652 -9.37 10.49 -21.33
C GLU A 652 -10.25 9.43 -22.05
N LYS A 653 -10.70 8.41 -21.29
CA LYS A 653 -11.63 7.40 -21.80
C LYS A 653 -13.11 7.78 -21.69
N ARG A 654 -13.43 8.88 -21.00
CA ARG A 654 -14.82 9.29 -20.73
C ARG A 654 -15.43 10.14 -21.83
N ASP A 655 -14.63 10.79 -22.63
CA ASP A 655 -15.15 11.51 -23.77
C ASP A 655 -15.76 10.53 -24.78
N ILE A 656 -16.97 10.79 -25.18
CA ILE A 656 -17.58 10.06 -26.27
C ILE A 656 -16.70 10.34 -27.51
N PRO A 657 -16.13 9.32 -28.14
CA PRO A 657 -15.31 9.55 -29.30
C PRO A 657 -16.14 10.26 -30.38
N ASP A 658 -15.59 11.32 -30.97
CA ASP A 658 -16.26 12.09 -32.05
C ASP A 658 -16.66 11.20 -33.22
N THR A 659 -15.87 10.17 -33.46
CA THR A 659 -16.12 9.15 -34.48
C THR A 659 -15.69 7.77 -34.01
N ILE A 660 -16.45 6.75 -34.34
CA ILE A 660 -16.07 5.37 -34.08
C ILE A 660 -16.28 4.53 -35.34
N ASP A 661 -15.23 3.85 -35.78
CA ASP A 661 -15.29 2.89 -36.84
C ASP A 661 -16.04 1.62 -36.39
N PHE A 662 -16.91 1.10 -37.26
CA PHE A 662 -17.71 -0.08 -36.99
C PHE A 662 -16.87 -1.30 -36.58
N LEU A 663 -15.76 -1.56 -37.27
CA LEU A 663 -14.87 -2.68 -36.96
C LEU A 663 -14.18 -2.48 -35.62
N LYS A 664 -13.70 -1.26 -35.32
CA LYS A 664 -13.12 -0.92 -34.00
C LYS A 664 -14.13 -1.04 -32.87
N MET A 665 -15.40 -0.74 -33.15
CA MET A 665 -16.47 -0.89 -32.15
C MET A 665 -16.61 -2.35 -31.71
N TYR A 666 -16.45 -3.30 -32.63
CA TYR A 666 -16.45 -4.74 -32.37
C TYR A 666 -15.09 -5.30 -31.94
N GLY A 667 -14.04 -4.49 -31.93
CA GLY A 667 -12.68 -4.90 -31.54
C GLY A 667 -12.01 -5.83 -32.55
N VAL A 668 -12.36 -5.70 -33.84
CA VAL A 668 -11.81 -6.49 -34.95
C VAL A 668 -11.17 -5.59 -35.98
N MET A 669 -10.23 -6.12 -36.75
CA MET A 669 -9.54 -5.38 -37.82
C MET A 669 -10.15 -5.60 -39.22
N THR A 670 -10.79 -6.75 -39.39
CA THR A 670 -11.35 -7.13 -40.70
C THR A 670 -12.79 -7.66 -40.59
N VAL A 671 -13.57 -7.56 -41.66
CA VAL A 671 -14.94 -8.08 -41.69
C VAL A 671 -14.99 -9.60 -41.45
N LYS A 672 -13.94 -10.33 -41.86
CA LYS A 672 -13.86 -11.79 -41.64
C LYS A 672 -13.75 -12.15 -40.13
N GLU A 673 -13.09 -11.32 -39.36
CA GLU A 673 -12.95 -11.52 -37.91
C GLU A 673 -14.25 -11.25 -37.13
N LEU A 674 -15.25 -10.61 -37.77
CA LEU A 674 -16.56 -10.44 -37.13
C LEU A 674 -17.26 -11.77 -36.88
N ASP A 675 -16.92 -12.82 -37.60
CA ASP A 675 -17.47 -14.17 -37.48
C ASP A 675 -19.00 -14.17 -37.29
N ILE A 676 -19.69 -13.59 -38.26
CA ILE A 676 -21.15 -13.34 -38.20
C ILE A 676 -21.92 -14.65 -38.02
N GLU A 677 -21.46 -15.72 -38.67
CA GLU A 677 -22.13 -17.00 -38.61
C GLU A 677 -22.11 -17.62 -37.19
N SER A 678 -20.97 -17.60 -36.51
CA SER A 678 -20.85 -18.07 -35.13
C SER A 678 -21.68 -17.22 -34.16
N ARG A 679 -21.70 -15.91 -34.39
CA ARG A 679 -22.53 -14.99 -33.58
C ARG A 679 -24.02 -15.26 -33.77
N TRP A 680 -24.46 -15.52 -34.95
CA TRP A 680 -25.87 -15.89 -35.24
C TRP A 680 -26.24 -17.23 -34.61
N ARG A 681 -25.35 -18.22 -34.66
CA ARG A 681 -25.59 -19.53 -34.01
C ARG A 681 -25.66 -19.46 -32.49
N GLN A 682 -24.92 -18.51 -31.91
CA GLN A 682 -24.87 -18.35 -30.43
C GLN A 682 -26.02 -17.45 -29.91
N ASN A 683 -26.66 -16.66 -30.73
CA ASN A 683 -27.71 -15.76 -30.30
C ASN A 683 -29.09 -16.36 -30.50
N SER A 684 -29.87 -16.40 -29.42
CA SER A 684 -31.27 -16.84 -29.43
C SER A 684 -32.19 -15.63 -29.33
N ILE A 685 -32.95 -15.36 -30.38
CA ILE A 685 -33.88 -14.25 -30.42
C ILE A 685 -34.91 -14.28 -29.28
N TYR A 686 -35.27 -15.48 -28.82
CA TYR A 686 -36.21 -15.66 -27.71
C TYR A 686 -35.63 -15.24 -26.36
N GLU A 687 -34.32 -15.13 -26.26
CA GLU A 687 -33.64 -14.77 -25.03
C GLU A 687 -33.18 -13.31 -25.03
N SER A 688 -32.68 -12.80 -26.15
CA SER A 688 -32.14 -11.45 -26.25
C SER A 688 -32.12 -10.98 -27.73
N CYS A 689 -32.53 -9.71 -27.93
CA CYS A 689 -32.38 -9.00 -29.17
C CYS A 689 -31.28 -7.91 -29.07
N ARG A 690 -30.22 -8.24 -28.33
CA ARG A 690 -29.16 -7.29 -27.97
C ARG A 690 -28.24 -7.03 -29.18
N VAL A 691 -28.07 -5.76 -29.48
CA VAL A 691 -27.16 -5.27 -30.52
C VAL A 691 -26.23 -4.20 -30.00
N LEU A 692 -24.97 -4.22 -30.39
CA LEU A 692 -24.01 -3.16 -30.07
C LEU A 692 -24.27 -1.97 -30.97
N ILE A 693 -24.68 -0.83 -30.42
CA ILE A 693 -25.05 0.38 -31.16
C ILE A 693 -24.01 1.51 -31.05
N GLY A 694 -23.03 1.39 -30.15
CA GLY A 694 -22.04 2.44 -30.02
C GLY A 694 -21.17 2.26 -28.78
N LYS A 695 -20.52 3.35 -28.39
CA LYS A 695 -19.75 3.46 -27.14
C LYS A 695 -20.38 4.53 -26.26
N LYS A 696 -20.40 4.26 -24.95
CA LYS A 696 -20.72 5.25 -23.92
C LYS A 696 -19.49 6.09 -23.61
N ALA A 697 -19.70 7.20 -22.91
CA ALA A 697 -18.62 7.91 -22.26
C ALA A 697 -17.79 6.94 -21.40
N GLY A 698 -16.45 6.94 -21.56
CA GLY A 698 -15.59 5.96 -20.91
C GLY A 698 -15.22 4.74 -21.75
N GLY A 699 -15.62 4.71 -23.02
CA GLY A 699 -15.30 3.64 -23.97
C GLY A 699 -16.05 2.33 -23.74
N GLU A 700 -17.01 2.30 -22.81
CA GLU A 700 -17.88 1.14 -22.60
C GLU A 700 -18.78 0.90 -23.81
N SER A 701 -19.04 -0.36 -24.12
CA SER A 701 -19.93 -0.73 -25.22
C SER A 701 -21.38 -0.41 -24.86
N CYS A 702 -22.07 0.33 -25.73
CA CYS A 702 -23.49 0.64 -25.60
C CYS A 702 -24.31 -0.37 -26.37
N TYR A 703 -25.15 -1.10 -25.66
CA TYR A 703 -26.02 -2.11 -26.25
C TYR A 703 -27.48 -1.68 -26.21
N LEU A 704 -28.19 -1.94 -27.26
CA LEU A 704 -29.63 -1.89 -27.31
C LEU A 704 -30.19 -3.32 -27.33
N ASP A 705 -31.11 -3.62 -26.45
CA ASP A 705 -31.84 -4.88 -26.44
C ASP A 705 -33.34 -4.59 -26.49
N ILE A 706 -33.95 -4.76 -27.61
CA ILE A 706 -35.37 -4.46 -27.86
C ILE A 706 -36.30 -5.57 -27.38
N HIS A 707 -35.76 -6.61 -26.73
CA HIS A 707 -36.58 -7.64 -26.14
C HIS A 707 -37.39 -7.06 -24.98
N GLU A 708 -38.67 -7.50 -24.82
CA GLU A 708 -39.62 -6.97 -23.84
C GLU A 708 -39.14 -7.06 -22.37
N ARG A 709 -38.28 -8.01 -22.07
CA ARG A 709 -37.67 -8.21 -20.73
C ARG A 709 -36.57 -7.20 -20.39
N TYR A 710 -36.14 -6.39 -21.36
CA TYR A 710 -35.00 -5.48 -21.18
C TYR A 710 -35.38 -4.03 -21.46
N HIS A 711 -35.10 -3.51 -22.66
CA HIS A 711 -35.44 -2.13 -23.01
C HIS A 711 -36.88 -1.98 -23.52
N GLY A 712 -37.55 -3.12 -23.74
CA GLY A 712 -38.92 -3.15 -24.26
C GLY A 712 -38.99 -3.03 -25.79
N PRO A 713 -40.14 -3.36 -26.39
CA PRO A 713 -40.31 -3.32 -27.84
C PRO A 713 -40.48 -1.89 -28.37
N HIS A 714 -40.69 -0.90 -27.49
CA HIS A 714 -40.92 0.49 -27.88
C HIS A 714 -39.70 1.35 -27.59
N GLY A 715 -39.30 2.21 -28.51
CA GLY A 715 -38.18 3.13 -28.35
C GLY A 715 -38.49 4.47 -28.99
N LEU A 716 -37.89 5.53 -28.46
CA LEU A 716 -37.89 6.86 -29.04
C LEU A 716 -36.46 7.18 -29.51
N LEU A 717 -36.32 7.48 -30.80
CA LEU A 717 -35.10 7.99 -31.38
C LEU A 717 -35.26 9.47 -31.63
N ALA A 718 -34.42 10.29 -31.04
CA ALA A 718 -34.42 11.73 -31.21
C ALA A 718 -33.03 12.23 -31.61
N GLY A 719 -32.94 13.11 -32.58
CA GLY A 719 -31.71 13.72 -33.02
C GLY A 719 -31.98 14.97 -33.85
N THR A 720 -30.95 15.76 -34.08
CA THR A 720 -31.02 16.90 -35.01
C THR A 720 -30.90 16.44 -36.45
N THR A 721 -31.35 17.26 -37.40
CA THR A 721 -31.21 16.98 -38.82
C THR A 721 -29.73 16.76 -39.17
N GLY A 722 -29.40 15.61 -39.74
CA GLY A 722 -28.00 15.25 -40.06
C GLY A 722 -27.20 14.62 -38.93
N SER A 723 -27.81 14.22 -37.82
CA SER A 723 -27.12 13.53 -36.72
C SER A 723 -26.80 12.05 -36.96
N GLY A 724 -26.99 11.53 -38.17
CA GLY A 724 -26.63 10.18 -38.60
C GLY A 724 -27.81 9.35 -39.02
#